data_8cd3b43c492e1b936cbc4f90da7f5064
#
_entry.id   8cd3b43c492e1b936cbc4f90da7f5064
#
_cell.length_a   1.000
_cell.length_b   1.000
_cell.length_c   1.000
_cell.angle_alpha   90.00
_cell.angle_beta   90.00
_cell.angle_gamma   90.00
#
_symmetry.space_group_name_H-M   'P 1'
#
loop_
_entity.id
_entity.type
_entity.pdbx_description
1 polymer ?
#
loop_
_entity_poly.entity_id
_entity_poly.type
_entity_poly.pdbx_seq_one_letter_code
_entity_poly.pdbx_strand_id
1 'polypeptide(L)'
;MPPKNFSKKLCDQQILRDRPYPPLNKCRFGIRIILLFLFIPIKIFTQENSDCFGCHDDKSLTGKKNGKTISVYVSEKNFTKFVHGTVPCIGCHVDLKDSEFPHSENLKPAKCGGCHQSEQELHSKSLHGKAIARGDNLAPTCKTCHGSHEVLPVKDPKSSVYPMKIPFLCGRCHQEGTKVQTQRTIHQDHILENFSESIHGQGLLKKGLVVAPNCASCHTPHSILPHTDPASSISRNNIAATCTKCHVMIEAVHRKIIRGELWEKKSHILPACIDCHQPHKIRNIFYELGMANQDCMRCHQVENLKSSKDGRSLHVNVKQYEQSIHNKTACSQCHSEVNASHVRPCETITKKVDCASCHAEVGDEYKQSTHGMLSAKNDPNAPVCSECHGTHEILSKKNPKSRTFPTNIPALCALCHREGEQAAVRYKGKEHSIIESYTESIHGKGLMKSGLTVTATCTGCHTAHRELPHTNPNSSINPQNVAATCGTCHHGIQEKFEKSIHSSKISNAKNLPSCNDCHSAHKIKRADSEGFKLHIMDQCGRCHVEIAKTYFDTYHGKVSQLGYTKTAKCYDCHGSHDILAISNPESHLSRKNVLKTCQKCHEGATKKFAGYLTHATHHDPQKYPILFWTFWGMTGLLVGTFILAGIHTLLWLPRSLQWKRELAKRLKDKEKLIDETKRQENENEDELDA
;
A
#
# COMPACT_ATOMS: atom_id res chain seq x y z
N MET A 1 27.21 8.98 33.77
CA MET A 1 28.38 8.78 32.88
C MET A 1 27.85 8.60 31.47
N PRO A 2 28.27 9.42 30.49
CA PRO A 2 27.66 9.53 29.18
C PRO A 2 28.22 8.51 28.17
N PRO A 3 27.47 8.19 27.10
CA PRO A 3 28.02 7.44 25.98
C PRO A 3 28.62 8.37 24.93
N LYS A 4 29.70 7.90 24.34
CA LYS A 4 30.52 8.55 23.33
C LYS A 4 29.91 8.52 21.95
N ASN A 5 29.94 9.67 21.29
CA ASN A 5 30.24 9.98 19.90
C ASN A 5 29.94 8.95 18.78
N PHE A 6 28.98 9.29 17.96
CA PHE A 6 29.09 9.17 16.50
C PHE A 6 28.51 10.44 15.87
N SER A 7 29.40 11.37 15.54
CA SER A 7 29.10 12.47 14.64
C SER A 7 30.26 12.58 13.64
N LYS A 8 29.90 12.74 12.41
CA LYS A 8 30.62 13.43 11.33
C LYS A 8 30.48 12.68 10.01
N LYS A 9 29.50 13.11 9.23
CA LYS A 9 29.64 13.32 7.79
C LYS A 9 28.28 13.85 7.28
N LEU A 10 28.14 15.16 7.30
CA LEU A 10 27.21 15.96 6.50
C LEU A 10 27.42 17.42 6.88
N CYS A 11 28.41 18.03 6.27
CA CYS A 11 28.47 19.47 6.12
C CYS A 11 29.68 19.80 5.23
N ASP A 12 29.46 19.92 3.94
CA ASP A 12 30.35 20.63 3.02
C ASP A 12 29.59 20.95 1.74
N GLN A 13 28.75 21.95 1.81
CA GLN A 13 28.32 22.75 0.67
C GLN A 13 27.69 24.06 1.15
N GLN A 14 28.52 24.88 1.68
CA GLN A 14 28.28 26.33 1.76
C GLN A 14 29.64 26.94 2.13
N ILE A 15 30.31 27.58 1.18
CA ILE A 15 31.27 28.69 1.33
C ILE A 15 31.88 28.90 -0.06
N LEU A 16 31.31 29.79 -0.82
CA LEU A 16 32.03 30.58 -1.84
C LEU A 16 31.36 31.96 -1.91
N ARG A 17 31.62 32.75 -0.92
CA ARG A 17 31.60 34.22 -0.99
C ARG A 17 32.84 34.70 -0.25
N ASP A 18 33.47 35.74 -0.86
CA ASP A 18 34.55 36.55 -0.33
C ASP A 18 35.97 36.03 -0.58
N ARG A 19 36.51 36.47 -1.72
CA ARG A 19 37.95 36.73 -1.86
C ARG A 19 38.18 38.21 -2.05
N PRO A 20 38.98 38.87 -1.18
CA PRO A 20 39.42 40.24 -1.38
C PRO A 20 40.63 40.28 -2.33
N TYR A 21 40.69 41.30 -3.17
CA TYR A 21 41.82 41.62 -4.02
C TYR A 21 43.04 41.98 -3.18
N PRO A 22 44.28 41.61 -3.59
CA PRO A 22 45.50 42.08 -2.95
C PRO A 22 45.91 43.48 -3.44
N PRO A 23 46.61 44.28 -2.62
CA PRO A 23 46.98 45.65 -2.94
C PRO A 23 48.21 45.74 -3.88
N LEU A 24 48.13 46.66 -4.82
CA LEU A 24 49.23 47.05 -5.70
C LEU A 24 50.37 47.69 -4.91
N ASN A 25 51.52 47.07 -4.94
CA ASN A 25 52.76 47.68 -4.49
C ASN A 25 53.46 48.46 -5.62
N LYS A 26 53.86 49.66 -5.26
CA LYS A 26 54.57 50.65 -6.04
C LYS A 26 55.89 50.12 -6.56
N CYS A 27 56.20 50.34 -7.85
CA CYS A 27 57.56 50.54 -8.33
C CYS A 27 57.59 51.77 -9.19
N ARG A 28 58.33 52.81 -8.69
CA ARG A 28 58.76 53.99 -9.42
C ARG A 28 59.93 53.57 -10.30
N PHE A 29 59.87 53.90 -11.59
CA PHE A 29 61.03 54.42 -12.33
C PHE A 29 60.49 55.25 -13.50
N GLY A 30 60.97 56.48 -13.57
CA GLY A 30 60.62 57.47 -14.56
C GLY A 30 61.44 57.37 -15.84
N ILE A 31 60.79 57.72 -16.95
CA ILE A 31 61.49 58.36 -18.11
C ILE A 31 60.47 59.35 -18.70
N ARG A 32 60.89 60.65 -18.67
CA ARG A 32 60.21 61.71 -19.39
C ARG A 32 60.58 61.60 -20.88
N ILE A 33 59.54 61.39 -21.73
CA ILE A 33 59.63 61.72 -23.15
C ILE A 33 58.45 62.62 -23.46
N ILE A 34 58.70 63.85 -23.74
CA ILE A 34 57.76 64.84 -24.27
C ILE A 34 57.54 64.49 -25.74
N LEU A 35 56.33 64.06 -26.10
CA LEU A 35 55.90 64.06 -27.51
C LEU A 35 54.58 64.82 -27.57
N LEU A 36 54.71 66.00 -28.18
CA LEU A 36 53.58 66.83 -28.61
C LEU A 36 52.81 66.08 -29.68
N PHE A 37 51.66 65.55 -29.34
CA PHE A 37 50.71 65.07 -30.31
C PHE A 37 49.54 66.07 -30.44
N LEU A 38 49.42 66.59 -31.65
CA LEU A 38 48.26 67.36 -32.12
C LEU A 38 46.97 66.70 -31.73
N PHE A 39 46.20 67.30 -30.84
CA PHE A 39 44.78 66.96 -30.61
C PHE A 39 43.98 67.40 -31.85
N ILE A 40 43.79 66.44 -32.78
CA ILE A 40 42.66 66.48 -33.69
C ILE A 40 41.47 65.88 -32.91
N PRO A 41 40.39 66.62 -32.63
CA PRO A 41 39.22 66.00 -32.04
C PRO A 41 38.61 65.12 -33.12
N ILE A 42 38.93 63.83 -33.04
CA ILE A 42 38.09 62.83 -33.73
C ILE A 42 36.75 62.94 -33.06
N LYS A 43 35.79 63.61 -33.66
CA LYS A 43 34.36 63.51 -33.36
C LYS A 43 34.00 62.07 -33.65
N ILE A 44 34.04 61.20 -32.62
CA ILE A 44 33.30 59.93 -32.65
C ILE A 44 31.85 60.33 -32.66
N PHE A 45 31.24 60.35 -33.83
CA PHE A 45 29.80 60.44 -33.97
C PHE A 45 29.20 59.17 -33.35
N THR A 46 28.90 59.24 -32.07
CA THR A 46 28.03 58.21 -31.43
C THR A 46 26.64 58.52 -31.92
N GLN A 47 26.08 57.62 -32.75
CA GLN A 47 24.66 57.68 -33.16
C GLN A 47 23.80 57.61 -31.91
N GLU A 48 23.17 58.69 -31.53
CA GLU A 48 22.24 58.78 -30.39
C GLU A 48 20.80 58.54 -30.82
N ASN A 49 19.94 58.14 -29.87
CA ASN A 49 18.53 57.90 -30.13
C ASN A 49 17.79 59.15 -30.65
N SER A 50 18.25 60.32 -30.22
CA SER A 50 17.79 61.62 -30.72
C SER A 50 17.91 61.79 -32.23
N ASP A 51 18.96 61.28 -32.84
CA ASP A 51 19.18 61.36 -34.30
C ASP A 51 18.08 60.53 -35.04
N CYS A 52 17.70 59.39 -34.48
CA CYS A 52 16.67 58.52 -35.02
C CYS A 52 15.27 59.13 -34.82
N PHE A 53 14.99 59.71 -33.65
CA PHE A 53 13.69 60.32 -33.34
C PHE A 53 13.45 61.62 -34.15
N GLY A 54 14.47 62.28 -34.64
CA GLY A 54 14.33 63.43 -35.54
C GLY A 54 13.44 63.14 -36.75
N CYS A 55 13.38 61.87 -37.21
CA CYS A 55 12.49 61.41 -38.25
C CYS A 55 11.38 60.50 -37.73
N HIS A 56 11.74 59.53 -36.85
CA HIS A 56 10.81 58.47 -36.44
C HIS A 56 9.71 58.89 -35.44
N ASP A 57 9.78 60.09 -34.83
CA ASP A 57 8.68 60.63 -33.98
C ASP A 57 7.62 61.36 -34.81
N ASP A 58 7.73 61.37 -36.15
CA ASP A 58 6.69 61.84 -37.03
C ASP A 58 5.66 60.73 -37.35
N LYS A 59 4.42 60.97 -36.96
CA LYS A 59 3.28 60.02 -37.20
C LYS A 59 2.96 59.79 -38.68
N SER A 60 3.34 60.70 -39.54
CA SER A 60 3.09 60.59 -40.96
C SER A 60 4.13 59.80 -41.72
N LEU A 61 5.28 59.52 -41.04
CA LEU A 61 6.38 58.81 -41.66
C LEU A 61 6.02 57.36 -41.98
N THR A 62 6.18 57.00 -43.25
CA THR A 62 5.96 55.64 -43.75
C THR A 62 7.21 55.10 -44.44
N GLY A 63 7.43 53.81 -44.35
CA GLY A 63 8.45 53.09 -45.08
C GLY A 63 7.85 51.91 -45.87
N LYS A 64 8.65 51.25 -46.70
CA LYS A 64 8.25 50.05 -47.44
C LYS A 64 8.87 48.79 -46.88
N LYS A 65 8.07 47.79 -46.58
CA LYS A 65 8.53 46.45 -46.17
C LYS A 65 7.90 45.38 -47.02
N ASN A 66 8.70 44.62 -47.75
CA ASN A 66 8.22 43.60 -48.71
C ASN A 66 7.13 44.15 -49.65
N GLY A 67 7.34 45.36 -50.19
CA GLY A 67 6.41 46.03 -51.11
C GLY A 67 5.15 46.64 -50.48
N LYS A 68 4.95 46.52 -49.16
CA LYS A 68 3.80 47.10 -48.43
C LYS A 68 4.24 48.36 -47.69
N THR A 69 3.47 49.44 -47.79
CA THR A 69 3.65 50.65 -47.00
C THR A 69 3.29 50.37 -45.55
N ILE A 70 4.21 50.66 -44.62
CA ILE A 70 4.01 50.51 -43.18
C ILE A 70 4.34 51.81 -42.49
N SER A 71 3.69 52.11 -41.35
CA SER A 71 4.12 53.21 -40.48
C SER A 71 5.41 52.78 -39.78
N VAL A 72 6.39 53.68 -39.77
CA VAL A 72 7.68 53.53 -39.05
C VAL A 72 7.78 54.50 -37.88
N TYR A 73 6.64 55.05 -37.46
CA TYR A 73 6.53 55.93 -36.30
C TYR A 73 6.91 55.23 -35.00
N VAL A 74 7.77 55.85 -34.21
CA VAL A 74 8.16 55.46 -32.87
C VAL A 74 8.18 56.70 -31.99
N SER A 75 7.25 56.78 -31.03
CA SER A 75 7.15 57.96 -30.16
C SER A 75 8.32 57.99 -29.16
N GLU A 76 9.14 59.02 -29.22
CA GLU A 76 10.24 59.26 -28.26
C GLU A 76 9.73 59.29 -26.80
N LYS A 77 8.68 60.10 -26.57
CA LYS A 77 8.04 60.26 -25.25
C LYS A 77 7.56 58.94 -24.65
N ASN A 78 7.13 57.99 -25.47
CA ASN A 78 6.65 56.68 -25.00
C ASN A 78 7.77 55.69 -24.93
N PHE A 79 8.70 55.65 -25.89
CA PHE A 79 9.83 54.72 -25.93
C PHE A 79 10.68 54.77 -24.65
N THR A 80 10.97 55.99 -24.18
CA THR A 80 11.76 56.20 -22.94
C THR A 80 11.11 55.62 -21.67
N LYS A 81 9.80 55.30 -21.70
CA LYS A 81 9.06 54.70 -20.58
C LYS A 81 9.05 53.17 -20.61
N PHE A 82 9.48 52.57 -21.72
CA PHE A 82 9.52 51.14 -21.88
C PHE A 82 10.82 50.52 -21.36
N VAL A 83 10.84 49.16 -21.21
CA VAL A 83 11.96 48.42 -20.61
C VAL A 83 13.30 48.72 -21.33
N HIS A 84 13.27 48.95 -22.62
CA HIS A 84 14.44 49.23 -23.45
C HIS A 84 14.66 50.73 -23.74
N GLY A 85 13.96 51.61 -23.04
CA GLY A 85 14.02 53.06 -23.29
C GLY A 85 15.38 53.71 -23.19
N THR A 86 16.32 53.07 -22.46
CA THR A 86 17.72 53.51 -22.33
C THR A 86 18.67 52.81 -23.31
N VAL A 87 18.17 51.86 -24.10
CA VAL A 87 18.99 51.14 -25.09
C VAL A 87 19.11 51.93 -26.35
N PRO A 88 20.30 52.11 -26.92
CA PRO A 88 20.47 52.77 -28.21
C PRO A 88 19.72 52.05 -29.34
N CYS A 89 19.09 52.76 -30.26
CA CYS A 89 18.35 52.18 -31.40
C CYS A 89 19.25 51.20 -32.19
N ILE A 90 20.53 51.54 -32.39
CA ILE A 90 21.53 50.70 -33.04
C ILE A 90 21.93 49.45 -32.24
N GLY A 91 21.57 49.35 -30.93
CA GLY A 91 21.75 48.16 -30.14
C GLY A 91 20.78 47.01 -30.56
N CYS A 92 19.63 47.36 -31.14
CA CYS A 92 18.67 46.41 -31.71
C CYS A 92 18.75 46.38 -33.24
N HIS A 93 18.92 47.55 -33.89
CA HIS A 93 19.08 47.73 -35.32
C HIS A 93 20.57 47.79 -35.67
N VAL A 94 21.28 46.70 -35.46
CA VAL A 94 22.75 46.60 -35.56
C VAL A 94 23.25 46.84 -37.00
N ASP A 95 22.38 46.69 -38.00
CA ASP A 95 22.67 46.95 -39.40
C ASP A 95 22.66 48.46 -39.74
N LEU A 96 22.21 49.31 -38.81
CA LEU A 96 22.27 50.76 -38.92
C LEU A 96 23.53 51.34 -38.25
N LYS A 97 24.33 50.56 -37.59
CA LYS A 97 25.54 51.04 -37.00
C LYS A 97 26.47 51.59 -38.09
N ASP A 98 26.90 52.81 -37.93
CA ASP A 98 27.77 53.54 -38.87
C ASP A 98 27.12 53.82 -40.25
N SER A 99 25.79 53.73 -40.33
CA SER A 99 25.05 54.08 -41.57
C SER A 99 24.80 55.57 -41.68
N GLU A 100 24.83 56.10 -42.92
CA GLU A 100 24.45 57.50 -43.23
C GLU A 100 22.90 57.64 -43.25
N PHE A 101 22.41 58.84 -42.94
CA PHE A 101 21.00 59.18 -43.02
C PHE A 101 20.66 59.87 -44.35
N PRO A 102 19.58 59.54 -45.03
CA PRO A 102 18.55 58.53 -44.76
C PRO A 102 19.08 57.11 -45.04
N HIS A 103 18.75 56.17 -44.14
CA HIS A 103 19.18 54.76 -44.24
C HIS A 103 18.26 53.90 -45.16
N SER A 104 18.71 52.70 -45.48
CA SER A 104 17.93 51.72 -46.27
C SER A 104 16.61 51.34 -45.57
N GLU A 105 15.53 51.23 -46.34
CA GLU A 105 14.22 50.78 -45.83
C GLU A 105 14.14 49.29 -45.45
N ASN A 106 15.02 48.46 -46.01
CA ASN A 106 15.04 46.99 -45.78
C ASN A 106 15.99 46.60 -44.63
N LEU A 107 15.61 46.90 -43.41
CA LEU A 107 16.37 46.52 -42.23
C LEU A 107 16.21 45.04 -41.90
N LYS A 108 17.27 44.44 -41.41
CA LYS A 108 17.25 43.09 -40.82
C LYS A 108 16.40 43.06 -39.55
N PRO A 109 15.72 41.94 -39.28
CA PRO A 109 14.97 41.81 -38.02
C PRO A 109 15.92 41.93 -36.81
N ALA A 110 15.51 42.73 -35.81
CA ALA A 110 16.25 42.84 -34.55
C ALA A 110 16.46 41.48 -33.87
N LYS A 111 17.68 41.22 -33.40
CA LYS A 111 18.04 39.96 -32.77
C LYS A 111 18.05 40.10 -31.24
N CYS A 112 16.93 39.75 -30.59
CA CYS A 112 16.78 39.81 -29.14
C CYS A 112 17.78 38.93 -28.40
N GLY A 113 18.21 37.83 -28.98
CA GLY A 113 19.18 36.90 -28.42
C GLY A 113 20.60 37.47 -28.21
N GLY A 114 20.90 38.68 -28.76
CA GLY A 114 22.17 39.36 -28.47
C GLY A 114 22.33 39.72 -26.98
N CYS A 115 21.21 40.00 -26.30
CA CYS A 115 21.19 40.32 -24.87
C CYS A 115 20.42 39.25 -24.07
N HIS A 116 19.40 38.59 -24.66
CA HIS A 116 18.55 37.54 -24.06
C HIS A 116 18.91 36.19 -24.61
N GLN A 117 20.18 35.77 -24.41
CA GLN A 117 20.73 34.54 -25.00
C GLN A 117 20.05 33.31 -24.44
N SER A 118 19.81 33.26 -23.12
CA SER A 118 19.13 32.11 -22.45
C SER A 118 17.72 31.87 -22.99
N GLU A 119 16.92 32.93 -23.13
CA GLU A 119 15.56 32.86 -23.62
C GLU A 119 15.55 32.49 -25.12
N GLN A 120 16.49 32.99 -25.89
CA GLN A 120 16.66 32.64 -27.30
C GLN A 120 17.03 31.16 -27.47
N GLU A 121 17.92 30.63 -26.65
CA GLU A 121 18.30 29.20 -26.68
C GLU A 121 17.09 28.30 -26.31
N LEU A 122 16.37 28.65 -25.25
CA LEU A 122 15.16 27.91 -24.85
C LEU A 122 14.09 27.97 -25.96
N HIS A 123 13.86 29.16 -26.51
CA HIS A 123 12.89 29.34 -27.58
C HIS A 123 13.27 28.57 -28.85
N SER A 124 14.56 28.55 -29.24
CA SER A 124 15.02 27.82 -30.43
C SER A 124 14.77 26.31 -30.35
N LYS A 125 14.87 25.76 -29.15
CA LYS A 125 14.60 24.33 -28.86
C LYS A 125 13.11 24.02 -28.71
N SER A 126 12.27 25.04 -28.55
CA SER A 126 10.81 24.90 -28.37
C SER A 126 10.10 24.48 -29.67
N LEU A 127 8.83 24.07 -29.53
CA LEU A 127 7.97 23.83 -30.71
C LEU A 127 7.87 25.03 -31.63
N HIS A 128 7.75 26.25 -31.07
CA HIS A 128 7.68 27.50 -31.83
C HIS A 128 8.99 27.80 -32.54
N GLY A 129 10.11 27.70 -31.87
CA GLY A 129 11.43 27.92 -32.47
C GLY A 129 11.78 26.91 -33.57
N LYS A 130 11.46 25.62 -33.35
CA LYS A 130 11.60 24.57 -34.37
C LYS A 130 10.71 24.86 -35.60
N ALA A 131 9.50 25.39 -35.39
CA ALA A 131 8.62 25.77 -36.50
C ALA A 131 9.20 26.95 -37.28
N ILE A 132 9.72 27.98 -36.62
CA ILE A 132 10.42 29.12 -37.29
C ILE A 132 11.60 28.61 -38.11
N ALA A 133 12.42 27.71 -37.55
CA ALA A 133 13.59 27.15 -38.22
C ALA A 133 13.23 26.39 -39.51
N ARG A 134 12.00 25.83 -39.58
CA ARG A 134 11.44 25.15 -40.77
C ARG A 134 10.77 26.14 -41.74
N GLY A 135 10.81 27.44 -41.47
CA GLY A 135 10.18 28.46 -42.32
C GLY A 135 8.66 28.64 -42.13
N ASP A 136 8.10 28.14 -41.02
CA ASP A 136 6.70 28.29 -40.71
C ASP A 136 6.37 29.76 -40.36
N ASN A 137 5.66 30.45 -41.26
CA ASN A 137 5.31 31.86 -41.11
C ASN A 137 4.19 32.13 -40.10
N LEU A 138 3.52 31.08 -39.60
CA LEU A 138 2.53 31.15 -38.52
C LEU A 138 3.16 31.02 -37.13
N ALA A 139 4.42 30.59 -37.04
CA ALA A 139 5.10 30.44 -35.78
C ALA A 139 5.43 31.77 -35.11
N PRO A 140 5.14 31.97 -33.82
CA PRO A 140 5.35 33.22 -33.13
C PRO A 140 6.86 33.48 -32.86
N THR A 141 7.28 34.73 -33.08
CA THR A 141 8.61 35.23 -32.71
C THR A 141 8.55 35.97 -31.37
N CYS A 142 9.69 36.37 -30.82
CA CYS A 142 9.78 37.15 -29.57
C CYS A 142 8.84 38.36 -29.60
N LYS A 143 8.85 39.13 -30.70
CA LYS A 143 7.98 40.32 -30.87
C LYS A 143 6.48 39.99 -30.94
N THR A 144 6.11 38.79 -31.34
CA THR A 144 4.70 38.38 -31.39
C THR A 144 4.08 38.36 -30.00
N CYS A 145 4.87 38.01 -29.01
CA CYS A 145 4.43 37.95 -27.61
C CYS A 145 4.75 39.23 -26.84
N HIS A 146 5.94 39.78 -26.99
CA HIS A 146 6.44 40.90 -26.18
C HIS A 146 6.25 42.31 -26.83
N GLY A 147 5.93 42.36 -28.10
CA GLY A 147 5.95 43.61 -28.86
C GLY A 147 7.37 43.93 -29.39
N SER A 148 7.56 45.14 -29.92
CA SER A 148 8.83 45.60 -30.48
C SER A 148 9.38 46.81 -29.71
N HIS A 149 8.86 48.01 -29.98
CA HIS A 149 9.33 49.23 -29.35
C HIS A 149 8.65 49.52 -28.01
N GLU A 150 7.47 48.91 -27.74
CA GLU A 150 6.64 49.14 -26.56
C GLU A 150 6.71 47.95 -25.57
N VAL A 151 7.90 47.43 -25.31
CA VAL A 151 8.06 46.32 -24.38
C VAL A 151 7.91 46.81 -22.95
N LEU A 152 6.89 46.31 -22.26
CA LEU A 152 6.59 46.65 -20.88
C LEU A 152 7.03 45.50 -19.92
N PRO A 153 7.30 45.81 -18.65
CA PRO A 153 7.54 44.80 -17.65
C PRO A 153 6.42 43.79 -17.55
N VAL A 154 6.71 42.53 -17.29
CA VAL A 154 5.68 41.45 -17.16
C VAL A 154 4.62 41.76 -16.09
N LYS A 155 5.00 42.53 -15.07
CA LYS A 155 4.10 42.94 -13.96
C LYS A 155 3.21 44.15 -14.33
N ASP A 156 3.47 44.82 -15.43
CA ASP A 156 2.66 45.96 -15.85
C ASP A 156 1.31 45.46 -16.45
N PRO A 157 0.14 45.93 -15.95
CA PRO A 157 -1.15 45.52 -16.48
C PRO A 157 -1.38 45.84 -17.98
N LYS A 158 -0.60 46.78 -18.55
CA LYS A 158 -0.63 47.11 -19.97
C LYS A 158 0.22 46.15 -20.80
N SER A 159 1.16 45.43 -20.22
CA SER A 159 2.01 44.46 -20.93
C SER A 159 1.19 43.37 -21.60
N SER A 160 1.57 43.00 -22.83
CA SER A 160 0.93 41.90 -23.59
C SER A 160 1.11 40.55 -22.90
N VAL A 161 2.18 40.41 -22.13
CA VAL A 161 2.54 39.19 -21.33
C VAL A 161 2.13 39.30 -19.86
N TYR A 162 1.27 40.28 -19.50
CA TYR A 162 0.68 40.35 -18.18
C TYR A 162 -0.14 39.09 -17.89
N PRO A 163 -0.09 38.49 -16.71
CA PRO A 163 -0.73 37.19 -16.41
C PRO A 163 -2.15 37.03 -16.92
N MET A 164 -3.02 38.02 -16.72
CA MET A 164 -4.42 37.99 -17.18
C MET A 164 -4.55 38.04 -18.69
N LYS A 165 -3.54 38.54 -19.42
CA LYS A 165 -3.57 38.65 -20.90
C LYS A 165 -2.99 37.45 -21.61
N ILE A 166 -2.19 36.63 -20.94
CA ILE A 166 -1.55 35.46 -21.53
C ILE A 166 -2.53 34.47 -22.17
N PRO A 167 -3.70 34.13 -21.57
CA PRO A 167 -4.66 33.26 -22.25
C PRO A 167 -5.13 33.80 -23.60
N PHE A 168 -5.41 35.08 -23.66
CA PHE A 168 -5.84 35.75 -24.92
C PHE A 168 -4.69 35.89 -25.90
N LEU A 169 -3.48 36.13 -25.42
CA LEU A 169 -2.28 36.18 -26.26
C LEU A 169 -2.05 34.85 -26.98
N CYS A 170 -2.09 33.73 -26.22
CA CYS A 170 -2.01 32.39 -26.79
C CYS A 170 -3.23 32.04 -27.67
N GLY A 171 -4.41 32.46 -27.25
CA GLY A 171 -5.67 32.27 -27.97
C GLY A 171 -5.68 32.86 -29.36
N ARG A 172 -4.94 33.95 -29.63
CA ARG A 172 -4.81 34.54 -31.00
C ARG A 172 -4.47 33.50 -32.08
N CYS A 173 -3.76 32.43 -31.67
CA CYS A 173 -3.35 31.34 -32.55
C CYS A 173 -4.00 30.00 -32.19
N HIS A 174 -4.24 29.74 -30.87
CA HIS A 174 -4.71 28.47 -30.36
C HIS A 174 -6.22 28.40 -30.06
N GLN A 175 -6.97 29.43 -30.44
CA GLN A 175 -8.44 29.42 -30.38
C GLN A 175 -9.03 28.74 -31.61
N GLU A 176 -10.22 28.20 -31.45
CA GLU A 176 -11.00 27.60 -32.54
C GLU A 176 -11.16 28.55 -33.75
N GLY A 177 -11.06 28.02 -34.96
CA GLY A 177 -11.19 28.77 -36.22
C GLY A 177 -9.98 29.58 -36.60
N THR A 178 -8.90 29.62 -35.82
CA THR A 178 -7.66 30.33 -36.21
C THR A 178 -6.89 29.54 -37.27
N LYS A 179 -6.05 30.24 -38.05
CA LYS A 179 -5.20 29.58 -39.06
C LYS A 179 -4.28 28.52 -38.49
N VAL A 180 -3.78 28.72 -37.28
CA VAL A 180 -2.92 27.73 -36.61
C VAL A 180 -3.74 26.49 -36.24
N GLN A 181 -4.91 26.65 -35.66
CA GLN A 181 -5.78 25.56 -35.26
C GLN A 181 -6.27 24.75 -36.48
N THR A 182 -6.64 25.42 -37.57
CA THR A 182 -7.15 24.76 -38.78
C THR A 182 -6.06 24.12 -39.66
N GLN A 183 -4.82 24.64 -39.63
CA GLN A 183 -3.74 24.19 -40.53
C GLN A 183 -2.68 23.32 -39.81
N ARG A 184 -2.75 23.15 -38.50
CA ARG A 184 -1.84 22.36 -37.70
C ARG A 184 -2.62 21.34 -36.87
N THR A 185 -2.05 20.18 -36.69
CA THR A 185 -2.66 19.13 -35.85
C THR A 185 -2.56 19.53 -34.38
N ILE A 186 -3.61 20.19 -33.88
CA ILE A 186 -3.80 20.46 -32.47
C ILE A 186 -4.80 19.45 -31.95
N HIS A 187 -4.37 18.58 -31.04
CA HIS A 187 -5.14 17.42 -30.54
C HIS A 187 -6.26 17.80 -29.56
N GLN A 188 -6.43 19.08 -29.23
CA GLN A 188 -7.47 19.54 -28.32
C GLN A 188 -8.20 20.74 -28.93
N ASP A 189 -9.51 20.65 -28.90
CA ASP A 189 -10.41 21.68 -29.37
C ASP A 189 -10.81 22.64 -28.25
N HIS A 190 -11.23 23.84 -28.56
CA HIS A 190 -11.75 24.83 -27.62
C HIS A 190 -10.84 25.15 -26.44
N ILE A 191 -9.50 25.19 -26.66
CA ILE A 191 -8.50 25.33 -25.57
C ILE A 191 -8.73 26.61 -24.76
N LEU A 192 -8.98 27.76 -25.40
CA LEU A 192 -9.17 29.03 -24.71
C LEU A 192 -10.49 29.05 -23.93
N GLU A 193 -11.55 28.56 -24.54
CA GLU A 193 -12.88 28.47 -23.95
C GLU A 193 -12.84 27.53 -22.72
N ASN A 194 -12.27 26.33 -22.88
CA ASN A 194 -12.12 25.36 -21.83
C ASN A 194 -11.29 25.88 -20.65
N PHE A 195 -10.17 26.56 -20.97
CA PHE A 195 -9.37 27.21 -19.94
C PHE A 195 -10.13 28.30 -19.21
N SER A 196 -10.85 29.18 -19.97
CA SER A 196 -11.58 30.30 -19.37
C SER A 196 -12.68 29.84 -18.42
N GLU A 197 -13.29 28.68 -18.69
CA GLU A 197 -14.31 28.06 -17.85
C GLU A 197 -13.73 27.19 -16.77
N SER A 198 -12.45 26.84 -16.81
CA SER A 198 -11.78 26.08 -15.78
C SER A 198 -11.71 26.84 -14.45
N ILE A 199 -11.46 26.12 -13.33
CA ILE A 199 -11.27 26.76 -12.03
C ILE A 199 -10.11 27.76 -12.05
N HIS A 200 -9.05 27.47 -12.82
CA HIS A 200 -7.90 28.35 -13.00
C HIS A 200 -8.26 29.59 -13.81
N GLY A 201 -8.94 29.41 -14.94
CA GLY A 201 -9.40 30.50 -15.75
C GLY A 201 -10.41 31.40 -15.06
N GLN A 202 -11.37 30.83 -14.33
CA GLN A 202 -12.30 31.60 -13.52
C GLN A 202 -11.60 32.38 -12.41
N GLY A 203 -10.62 31.75 -11.75
CA GLY A 203 -9.77 32.41 -10.75
C GLY A 203 -9.04 33.62 -11.35
N LEU A 204 -8.39 33.42 -12.50
CA LEU A 204 -7.61 34.44 -13.18
C LEU A 204 -8.51 35.54 -13.78
N LEU A 205 -9.47 35.15 -14.62
CA LEU A 205 -10.20 36.10 -15.50
C LEU A 205 -11.44 36.69 -14.84
N LYS A 206 -12.21 35.92 -14.04
CA LYS A 206 -13.43 36.42 -13.36
C LYS A 206 -13.15 37.01 -11.99
N LYS A 207 -12.21 36.41 -11.25
CA LYS A 207 -11.89 36.87 -9.88
C LYS A 207 -10.66 37.76 -9.80
N GLY A 208 -9.94 37.97 -10.93
CA GLY A 208 -8.76 38.83 -10.99
C GLY A 208 -7.54 38.32 -10.21
N LEU A 209 -7.48 37.00 -9.88
CA LEU A 209 -6.38 36.40 -9.13
C LEU A 209 -5.17 36.21 -10.04
N VAL A 210 -4.30 37.21 -10.15
CA VAL A 210 -3.09 37.18 -11.01
C VAL A 210 -2.11 36.07 -10.65
N VAL A 211 -2.24 35.47 -9.47
CA VAL A 211 -1.45 34.30 -9.03
C VAL A 211 -2.05 32.98 -9.50
N ALA A 212 -3.30 32.99 -10.02
CA ALA A 212 -3.88 31.80 -10.62
C ALA A 212 -3.06 31.40 -11.86
N PRO A 213 -2.87 30.10 -12.11
CA PRO A 213 -2.07 29.65 -13.23
C PRO A 213 -2.71 30.04 -14.56
N ASN A 214 -1.87 30.38 -15.51
CA ASN A 214 -2.22 30.63 -16.90
C ASN A 214 -1.47 29.64 -17.83
N CYS A 215 -1.60 29.79 -19.14
CA CYS A 215 -0.95 28.87 -20.10
C CYS A 215 0.55 28.76 -19.88
N ALA A 216 1.27 29.88 -19.61
CA ALA A 216 2.70 29.91 -19.40
C ALA A 216 3.11 29.22 -18.08
N SER A 217 2.23 29.09 -17.11
CA SER A 217 2.52 28.44 -15.83
C SER A 217 2.71 26.93 -15.95
N CYS A 218 1.99 26.32 -16.90
CA CYS A 218 2.07 24.90 -17.18
C CYS A 218 3.02 24.59 -18.34
N HIS A 219 2.97 25.38 -19.42
CA HIS A 219 3.68 25.08 -20.67
C HIS A 219 5.10 25.65 -20.74
N THR A 220 5.56 26.44 -19.76
CA THR A 220 6.83 27.16 -19.78
C THR A 220 7.01 28.06 -21.02
N PRO A 221 7.05 29.40 -20.87
CA PRO A 221 6.79 30.32 -22.02
C PRO A 221 7.86 30.24 -23.11
N HIS A 222 9.13 30.11 -22.80
CA HIS A 222 10.20 30.06 -23.80
C HIS A 222 10.61 28.64 -24.20
N SER A 223 10.20 27.62 -23.42
CA SER A 223 10.56 26.21 -23.61
C SER A 223 9.33 25.33 -23.81
N ILE A 224 8.41 25.75 -24.68
CA ILE A 224 7.18 25.00 -24.97
C ILE A 224 7.55 23.73 -25.74
N LEU A 225 7.38 22.55 -25.09
CA LEU A 225 7.64 21.24 -25.67
C LEU A 225 6.35 20.42 -25.74
N PRO A 226 6.26 19.45 -26.67
CA PRO A 226 5.10 18.57 -26.74
C PRO A 226 5.01 17.69 -25.49
N HIS A 227 3.82 17.24 -25.14
CA HIS A 227 3.60 16.37 -23.97
C HIS A 227 4.34 15.01 -24.08
N THR A 228 4.69 14.60 -25.30
CA THR A 228 5.47 13.40 -25.58
C THR A 228 6.98 13.53 -25.33
N ASP A 229 7.47 14.78 -25.22
CA ASP A 229 8.87 15.02 -24.92
C ASP A 229 9.14 14.83 -23.42
N PRO A 230 10.07 13.96 -23.00
CA PRO A 230 10.37 13.74 -21.59
C PRO A 230 10.81 15.01 -20.83
N ALA A 231 11.38 16.01 -21.52
CA ALA A 231 11.79 17.28 -20.91
C ALA A 231 10.62 18.28 -20.77
N SER A 232 9.45 17.99 -21.33
CA SER A 232 8.29 18.86 -21.25
C SER A 232 7.75 18.93 -19.82
N SER A 233 7.42 20.13 -19.34
CA SER A 233 6.74 20.36 -18.05
C SER A 233 5.35 19.73 -17.98
N ILE A 234 4.76 19.44 -19.12
CA ILE A 234 3.44 18.79 -19.26
C ILE A 234 3.54 17.33 -19.69
N SER A 235 4.74 16.76 -19.74
CA SER A 235 4.90 15.32 -19.96
C SER A 235 4.32 14.56 -18.79
N ARG A 236 3.92 13.31 -19.03
CA ARG A 236 3.35 12.43 -18.00
C ARG A 236 4.25 12.33 -16.77
N ASN A 237 5.57 12.34 -16.96
CA ASN A 237 6.54 12.23 -15.89
C ASN A 237 6.71 13.52 -15.07
N ASN A 238 6.50 14.69 -15.68
CA ASN A 238 6.79 16.00 -15.05
C ASN A 238 5.54 16.72 -14.58
N ILE A 239 4.34 16.28 -15.00
CA ILE A 239 3.10 17.01 -14.74
C ILE A 239 2.78 17.15 -13.25
N ALA A 240 3.12 16.13 -12.43
CA ALA A 240 2.94 16.21 -10.99
C ALA A 240 3.78 17.34 -10.39
N ALA A 241 5.06 17.44 -10.76
CA ALA A 241 5.95 18.52 -10.33
C ALA A 241 5.45 19.90 -10.79
N THR A 242 4.82 19.97 -11.96
CA THR A 242 4.22 21.23 -12.46
C THR A 242 3.00 21.64 -11.64
N CYS A 243 2.12 20.70 -11.26
CA CYS A 243 0.94 20.99 -10.43
C CYS A 243 1.33 21.37 -8.99
N THR A 244 2.29 20.67 -8.41
CA THR A 244 2.71 20.87 -7.02
C THR A 244 3.44 22.19 -6.75
N LYS A 245 3.89 22.93 -7.80
CA LYS A 245 4.38 24.31 -7.64
C LYS A 245 3.38 25.20 -6.90
N CYS A 246 2.09 24.96 -7.08
CA CYS A 246 1.01 25.72 -6.45
C CYS A 246 0.18 24.87 -5.48
N HIS A 247 -0.01 23.59 -5.76
CA HIS A 247 -0.83 22.68 -5.00
C HIS A 247 0.01 21.87 -3.98
N VAL A 248 0.82 22.54 -3.17
CA VAL A 248 1.75 21.93 -2.20
C VAL A 248 1.03 21.00 -1.22
N MET A 249 -0.18 21.36 -0.78
CA MET A 249 -0.97 20.58 0.18
C MET A 249 -1.73 19.40 -0.45
N ILE A 250 -1.73 19.27 -1.77
CA ILE A 250 -2.41 18.16 -2.44
C ILE A 250 -1.76 16.82 -2.09
N GLU A 251 -0.51 16.84 -1.64
CA GLU A 251 0.18 15.68 -1.06
C GLU A 251 -0.57 15.08 0.15
N ALA A 252 -1.31 15.88 0.92
CA ALA A 252 -2.08 15.37 2.05
C ALA A 252 -3.25 14.49 1.59
N VAL A 253 -3.80 14.78 0.41
CA VAL A 253 -4.93 14.05 -0.19
C VAL A 253 -4.43 12.86 -1.01
N HIS A 254 -3.30 12.99 -1.71
CA HIS A 254 -2.74 12.02 -2.65
C HIS A 254 -1.33 11.58 -2.24
N ARG A 255 -1.08 11.43 -0.95
CA ARG A 255 0.24 11.24 -0.31
C ARG A 255 1.18 10.28 -1.02
N LYS A 256 0.66 9.20 -1.55
CA LYS A 256 1.47 8.13 -2.13
C LYS A 256 1.76 8.32 -3.62
N ILE A 257 0.90 9.03 -4.32
CA ILE A 257 1.03 9.30 -5.76
C ILE A 257 2.00 10.46 -6.01
N ILE A 258 2.00 11.46 -5.12
CA ILE A 258 2.65 12.76 -5.36
C ILE A 258 4.02 12.88 -4.68
N ARG A 259 4.33 12.10 -3.64
CA ARG A 259 5.64 12.14 -2.95
C ARG A 259 6.82 11.57 -3.75
N GLY A 260 6.63 11.23 -5.01
CA GLY A 260 7.73 10.72 -5.85
C GLY A 260 8.16 9.28 -5.56
N GLU A 261 7.88 8.73 -4.37
CA GLU A 261 8.29 7.37 -4.01
C GLU A 261 7.71 6.29 -4.93
N LEU A 262 6.48 6.51 -5.41
CA LEU A 262 5.82 5.62 -6.35
C LEU A 262 5.84 6.18 -7.78
N TRP A 263 5.67 7.48 -7.93
CA TRP A 263 5.61 8.14 -9.23
C TRP A 263 6.94 8.06 -9.99
N GLU A 264 8.05 8.39 -9.34
CA GLU A 264 9.38 8.31 -9.95
C GLU A 264 9.78 6.89 -10.35
N LYS A 265 9.31 5.89 -9.58
CA LYS A 265 9.61 4.47 -9.84
C LYS A 265 8.69 3.82 -10.89
N LYS A 266 7.47 4.33 -11.07
CA LYS A 266 6.43 3.69 -11.89
C LYS A 266 5.53 4.69 -12.62
N SER A 267 6.07 5.76 -13.13
CA SER A 267 5.36 6.84 -13.83
C SER A 267 4.48 6.39 -15.01
N HIS A 268 4.79 5.24 -15.60
CA HIS A 268 4.05 4.63 -16.71
C HIS A 268 2.83 3.81 -16.26
N ILE A 269 2.73 3.45 -14.98
CA ILE A 269 1.66 2.63 -14.41
C ILE A 269 0.69 3.47 -13.59
N LEU A 270 1.21 4.48 -12.89
CA LEU A 270 0.41 5.33 -12.00
C LEU A 270 -0.36 6.38 -12.79
N PRO A 271 -1.60 6.75 -12.37
CA PRO A 271 -2.34 7.81 -13.00
C PRO A 271 -1.61 9.15 -12.82
N ALA A 272 -1.43 9.88 -13.92
CA ALA A 272 -1.00 11.25 -13.84
C ALA A 272 -2.16 12.14 -13.39
N CYS A 273 -1.85 13.35 -12.88
CA CYS A 273 -2.90 14.32 -12.53
C CYS A 273 -3.89 14.56 -13.68
N ILE A 274 -3.39 14.54 -14.92
CA ILE A 274 -4.17 14.73 -16.15
C ILE A 274 -5.07 13.56 -16.53
N ASP A 275 -4.88 12.38 -15.96
CA ASP A 275 -5.75 11.23 -16.22
C ASP A 275 -7.10 11.40 -15.48
N CYS A 276 -7.10 12.10 -14.35
CA CYS A 276 -8.28 12.41 -13.57
C CYS A 276 -8.75 13.88 -13.77
N HIS A 277 -7.81 14.81 -13.95
CA HIS A 277 -8.07 16.23 -14.14
C HIS A 277 -7.77 16.61 -15.59
N GLN A 278 -8.78 16.65 -16.42
CA GLN A 278 -8.60 16.94 -17.85
C GLN A 278 -7.86 18.28 -18.06
N PRO A 279 -6.76 18.28 -18.83
CA PRO A 279 -6.04 19.51 -19.17
C PRO A 279 -6.99 20.55 -19.79
N HIS A 280 -6.79 21.82 -19.46
CA HIS A 280 -7.60 22.97 -19.88
C HIS A 280 -9.06 22.95 -19.39
N LYS A 281 -9.63 21.80 -18.99
CA LYS A 281 -11.00 21.67 -18.45
C LYS A 281 -11.03 21.39 -16.95
N ILE A 282 -9.99 21.79 -16.20
CA ILE A 282 -9.95 21.58 -14.75
C ILE A 282 -11.07 22.40 -14.10
N ARG A 283 -12.18 21.73 -13.78
CA ARG A 283 -13.38 22.34 -13.21
C ARG A 283 -13.58 21.90 -11.77
N ASN A 284 -14.27 22.70 -10.99
CA ASN A 284 -14.94 22.25 -9.78
C ASN A 284 -16.06 21.30 -10.19
N ILE A 285 -15.74 20.01 -10.36
CA ILE A 285 -16.70 18.90 -10.55
C ILE A 285 -17.93 19.28 -11.41
N PHE A 286 -17.75 20.08 -12.47
CA PHE A 286 -18.79 20.34 -13.46
C PHE A 286 -18.35 19.70 -14.78
N TYR A 287 -19.10 18.71 -15.18
CA TYR A 287 -18.90 17.99 -16.45
C TYR A 287 -19.62 18.70 -17.59
N GLU A 288 -19.18 18.46 -18.83
CA GLU A 288 -19.96 18.84 -20.00
C GLU A 288 -21.37 18.26 -19.90
N LEU A 289 -22.34 18.94 -20.50
CA LEU A 289 -23.71 18.43 -20.63
C LEU A 289 -23.66 16.96 -21.10
N GLY A 290 -24.24 16.05 -20.31
CA GLY A 290 -24.24 14.61 -20.58
C GLY A 290 -23.16 13.80 -19.89
N MET A 291 -22.22 14.43 -19.15
CA MET A 291 -21.16 13.73 -18.40
C MET A 291 -21.27 13.93 -16.89
N ALA A 292 -22.20 14.71 -16.40
CA ALA A 292 -22.46 14.82 -14.97
C ALA A 292 -23.07 13.52 -14.44
N ASN A 293 -22.78 13.18 -13.18
CA ASN A 293 -23.36 11.98 -12.54
C ASN A 293 -24.89 11.96 -12.66
N GLN A 294 -25.54 13.13 -12.61
CA GLN A 294 -26.99 13.28 -12.77
C GLN A 294 -27.48 12.84 -14.15
N ASP A 295 -26.70 13.10 -15.21
CA ASP A 295 -27.06 12.69 -16.58
C ASP A 295 -26.99 11.17 -16.72
N CYS A 296 -25.97 10.53 -16.13
CA CYS A 296 -25.87 9.07 -16.09
C CYS A 296 -27.02 8.48 -15.30
N MET A 297 -27.37 9.06 -14.14
CA MET A 297 -28.42 8.58 -13.27
C MET A 297 -29.83 8.72 -13.87
N ARG A 298 -30.09 9.58 -14.83
CA ARG A 298 -31.38 9.64 -15.54
C ARG A 298 -31.82 8.27 -16.08
N CYS A 299 -30.84 7.48 -16.55
CA CYS A 299 -31.11 6.12 -17.04
C CYS A 299 -30.76 5.07 -15.99
N HIS A 300 -29.56 5.18 -15.37
CA HIS A 300 -29.04 4.14 -14.50
C HIS A 300 -29.74 4.02 -13.14
N GLN A 301 -30.58 4.95 -12.73
CA GLN A 301 -31.46 4.81 -11.56
C GLN A 301 -32.70 3.94 -11.80
N VAL A 302 -32.98 3.57 -13.06
CA VAL A 302 -34.15 2.75 -13.43
C VAL A 302 -33.86 1.28 -13.08
N GLU A 303 -34.65 0.71 -12.18
CA GLU A 303 -34.40 -0.64 -11.63
C GLU A 303 -34.35 -1.75 -12.69
N ASN A 304 -35.16 -1.64 -13.74
CA ASN A 304 -35.26 -2.65 -14.80
C ASN A 304 -34.32 -2.39 -15.99
N LEU A 305 -33.40 -1.42 -15.89
CA LEU A 305 -32.46 -1.15 -16.96
C LEU A 305 -31.49 -2.31 -17.13
N LYS A 306 -31.51 -2.90 -18.32
CA LYS A 306 -30.64 -4.03 -18.68
C LYS A 306 -29.82 -3.72 -19.92
N SER A 307 -28.64 -4.30 -19.97
CA SER A 307 -27.80 -4.30 -21.17
C SER A 307 -28.47 -5.09 -22.28
N SER A 308 -28.56 -4.50 -23.47
CA SER A 308 -29.10 -5.16 -24.67
C SER A 308 -28.19 -6.27 -25.18
N LYS A 309 -26.91 -6.29 -24.76
CA LYS A 309 -25.88 -7.20 -25.27
C LYS A 309 -25.83 -8.51 -24.49
N ASP A 310 -25.98 -8.45 -23.18
CA ASP A 310 -25.77 -9.60 -22.27
C ASP A 310 -26.85 -9.72 -21.18
N GLY A 311 -27.86 -8.85 -21.18
CA GLY A 311 -28.99 -8.90 -20.23
C GLY A 311 -28.65 -8.52 -18.79
N ARG A 312 -27.38 -8.19 -18.47
CA ARG A 312 -26.99 -7.82 -17.12
C ARG A 312 -27.68 -6.52 -16.68
N SER A 313 -27.95 -6.42 -15.38
CA SER A 313 -28.48 -5.17 -14.81
C SER A 313 -27.49 -4.04 -14.94
N LEU A 314 -27.98 -2.88 -15.41
CA LEU A 314 -27.25 -1.63 -15.46
C LEU A 314 -27.76 -0.63 -14.41
N HIS A 315 -28.63 -1.09 -13.51
CA HIS A 315 -29.19 -0.29 -12.44
C HIS A 315 -28.12 0.10 -11.41
N VAL A 316 -28.11 1.34 -11.01
CA VAL A 316 -27.33 1.89 -9.90
C VAL A 316 -28.27 2.39 -8.83
N ASN A 317 -28.19 1.84 -7.63
CA ASN A 317 -28.99 2.32 -6.50
C ASN A 317 -28.46 3.67 -6.04
N VAL A 318 -29.18 4.74 -6.30
CA VAL A 318 -28.80 6.12 -6.02
C VAL A 318 -28.50 6.33 -4.53
N LYS A 319 -29.35 5.83 -3.65
CA LYS A 319 -29.18 5.96 -2.18
C LYS A 319 -27.89 5.29 -1.68
N GLN A 320 -27.56 4.12 -2.23
CA GLN A 320 -26.33 3.40 -1.89
C GLN A 320 -25.10 4.13 -2.45
N TYR A 321 -25.19 4.62 -3.68
CA TYR A 321 -24.11 5.41 -4.29
C TYR A 321 -23.84 6.70 -3.52
N GLU A 322 -24.86 7.43 -3.08
CA GLU A 322 -24.72 8.65 -2.28
C GLU A 322 -24.04 8.40 -0.93
N GLN A 323 -24.17 7.20 -0.36
CA GLN A 323 -23.50 6.78 0.86
C GLN A 323 -22.07 6.29 0.61
N SER A 324 -21.69 6.04 -0.64
CA SER A 324 -20.37 5.56 -1.02
C SER A 324 -19.28 6.59 -0.73
N ILE A 325 -18.09 6.11 -0.38
CA ILE A 325 -16.90 6.98 -0.27
C ILE A 325 -16.50 7.64 -1.60
N HIS A 326 -17.00 7.10 -2.72
CA HIS A 326 -16.78 7.62 -4.06
C HIS A 326 -17.93 8.49 -4.59
N ASN A 327 -18.89 8.88 -3.76
CA ASN A 327 -20.06 9.67 -4.18
C ASN A 327 -19.73 11.03 -4.82
N LYS A 328 -18.51 11.55 -4.58
CA LYS A 328 -17.99 12.78 -5.19
C LYS A 328 -17.17 12.52 -6.46
N THR A 329 -16.93 11.27 -6.81
CA THR A 329 -16.19 10.85 -7.99
C THR A 329 -17.13 10.82 -9.18
N ALA A 330 -16.68 11.29 -10.34
CA ALA A 330 -17.52 11.20 -11.54
C ALA A 330 -17.64 9.76 -12.02
N CYS A 331 -18.81 9.40 -12.54
CA CYS A 331 -19.02 8.11 -13.21
C CYS A 331 -17.98 7.88 -14.31
N SER A 332 -17.69 8.90 -15.10
CA SER A 332 -16.70 8.88 -16.20
C SER A 332 -15.25 8.71 -15.74
N GLN A 333 -14.93 8.96 -14.47
CA GLN A 333 -13.57 8.72 -13.94
C GLN A 333 -13.32 7.22 -13.75
N CYS A 334 -14.34 6.47 -13.35
CA CYS A 334 -14.26 5.01 -13.25
C CYS A 334 -14.57 4.35 -14.60
N HIS A 335 -15.58 4.86 -15.30
CA HIS A 335 -16.02 4.39 -16.60
C HIS A 335 -15.40 5.25 -17.73
N SER A 336 -14.08 5.23 -17.85
CA SER A 336 -13.31 6.13 -18.73
C SER A 336 -13.56 5.97 -20.23
N GLU A 337 -14.18 4.87 -20.66
CA GLU A 337 -14.51 4.61 -22.05
C GLU A 337 -15.93 5.06 -22.44
N VAL A 338 -16.68 5.63 -21.50
CA VAL A 338 -18.00 6.18 -21.79
C VAL A 338 -17.84 7.51 -22.52
N ASN A 339 -18.21 7.54 -23.79
CA ASN A 339 -18.43 8.76 -24.52
C ASN A 339 -19.88 9.22 -24.32
N ALA A 340 -20.06 10.39 -23.74
CA ALA A 340 -21.37 10.98 -23.64
C ALA A 340 -21.85 11.34 -25.06
N SER A 341 -22.86 10.65 -25.50
CA SER A 341 -23.60 11.00 -26.72
C SER A 341 -25.05 11.26 -26.35
N HIS A 342 -25.52 12.47 -26.62
CA HIS A 342 -26.93 12.81 -26.43
C HIS A 342 -27.87 12.14 -27.45
N VAL A 343 -27.30 11.48 -28.45
CA VAL A 343 -28.04 10.96 -29.62
C VAL A 343 -28.21 9.44 -29.56
N ARG A 344 -27.41 8.72 -28.70
CA ARG A 344 -27.45 7.26 -28.61
C ARG A 344 -27.41 6.81 -27.18
N PRO A 345 -28.02 5.62 -26.84
CA PRO A 345 -27.69 4.92 -25.61
C PRO A 345 -26.18 4.71 -25.52
N CYS A 346 -25.62 4.80 -24.32
CA CYS A 346 -24.19 4.53 -24.09
C CYS A 346 -23.83 3.16 -24.66
N GLU A 347 -22.74 3.08 -25.41
CA GLU A 347 -22.25 1.78 -25.87
C GLU A 347 -21.89 0.91 -24.70
N THR A 348 -22.13 -0.39 -24.80
CA THR A 348 -21.80 -1.34 -23.74
C THR A 348 -20.29 -1.32 -23.50
N ILE A 349 -19.89 -0.87 -22.33
CA ILE A 349 -18.50 -0.88 -21.90
C ILE A 349 -18.13 -2.32 -21.60
N THR A 350 -17.16 -2.83 -22.33
CA THR A 350 -16.62 -4.19 -22.11
C THR A 350 -15.44 -4.22 -21.16
N LYS A 351 -14.74 -3.10 -21.03
CA LYS A 351 -13.59 -2.97 -20.14
C LYS A 351 -14.03 -2.86 -18.69
N LYS A 352 -13.46 -3.68 -17.84
CA LYS A 352 -13.68 -3.61 -16.39
C LYS A 352 -13.04 -2.34 -15.84
N VAL A 353 -13.69 -1.73 -14.84
CA VAL A 353 -13.12 -0.58 -14.12
C VAL A 353 -11.80 -0.97 -13.47
N ASP A 354 -10.77 -0.18 -13.74
CA ASP A 354 -9.45 -0.36 -13.12
C ASP A 354 -9.31 0.52 -11.89
N CYS A 355 -9.56 -0.05 -10.73
CA CYS A 355 -9.41 0.62 -9.43
C CYS A 355 -7.95 1.03 -9.17
N ALA A 356 -6.97 0.30 -9.73
CA ALA A 356 -5.55 0.60 -9.57
C ALA A 356 -5.13 1.91 -10.22
N SER A 357 -5.95 2.46 -11.13
CA SER A 357 -5.73 3.80 -11.70
C SER A 357 -5.63 4.90 -10.63
N CYS A 358 -6.37 4.76 -9.51
CA CYS A 358 -6.30 5.67 -8.37
C CYS A 358 -5.68 5.01 -7.13
N HIS A 359 -5.85 3.70 -6.96
CA HIS A 359 -5.33 2.91 -5.84
C HIS A 359 -4.11 2.08 -6.26
N ALA A 360 -3.09 2.73 -6.82
CA ALA A 360 -1.95 2.08 -7.47
C ALA A 360 -1.16 1.16 -6.53
N GLU A 361 -0.86 1.61 -5.30
CA GLU A 361 -0.12 0.81 -4.32
C GLU A 361 -0.87 -0.48 -3.96
N VAL A 362 -2.15 -0.34 -3.65
CA VAL A 362 -3.02 -1.49 -3.34
C VAL A 362 -3.18 -2.41 -4.55
N GLY A 363 -3.28 -1.82 -5.75
CA GLY A 363 -3.30 -2.57 -7.00
C GLY A 363 -2.03 -3.38 -7.23
N ASP A 364 -0.87 -2.83 -6.90
CA ASP A 364 0.41 -3.53 -7.02
C ASP A 364 0.59 -4.63 -5.97
N GLU A 365 0.13 -4.40 -4.73
CA GLU A 365 0.05 -5.45 -3.70
C GLU A 365 -0.86 -6.60 -4.16
N TYR A 366 -2.04 -6.27 -4.66
CA TYR A 366 -3.00 -7.26 -5.16
C TYR A 366 -2.43 -8.08 -6.32
N LYS A 367 -1.76 -7.47 -7.30
CA LYS A 367 -1.14 -8.19 -8.42
C LYS A 367 -0.11 -9.23 -7.97
N GLN A 368 0.57 -8.99 -6.84
CA GLN A 368 1.53 -9.91 -6.26
C GLN A 368 0.88 -10.99 -5.39
N SER A 369 -0.38 -10.81 -4.99
CA SER A 369 -1.12 -11.77 -4.17
C SER A 369 -1.51 -13.02 -4.93
N THR A 370 -1.88 -14.07 -4.21
CA THR A 370 -2.45 -15.30 -4.79
C THR A 370 -3.70 -14.99 -5.63
N HIS A 371 -4.59 -14.12 -5.12
CA HIS A 371 -5.78 -13.69 -5.83
C HIS A 371 -5.43 -12.95 -7.13
N GLY A 372 -4.52 -12.01 -7.08
CA GLY A 372 -4.10 -11.23 -8.25
C GLY A 372 -3.38 -12.07 -9.30
N MET A 373 -2.52 -13.00 -8.88
CA MET A 373 -1.85 -13.93 -9.80
C MET A 373 -2.84 -14.86 -10.52
N LEU A 374 -3.88 -15.31 -9.84
CA LEU A 374 -4.96 -16.11 -10.46
C LEU A 374 -5.80 -15.25 -11.39
N SER A 375 -6.15 -14.04 -10.98
CA SER A 375 -6.89 -13.08 -11.82
C SER A 375 -6.12 -12.74 -13.11
N ALA A 376 -4.80 -12.57 -13.03
CA ALA A 376 -3.95 -12.34 -14.21
C ALA A 376 -3.93 -13.53 -15.19
N LYS A 377 -4.22 -14.74 -14.70
CA LYS A 377 -4.39 -15.94 -15.52
C LYS A 377 -5.81 -16.14 -16.02
N ASN A 378 -6.69 -15.16 -15.83
CA ASN A 378 -8.12 -15.21 -16.15
C ASN A 378 -8.87 -16.37 -15.45
N ASP A 379 -8.44 -16.73 -14.24
CA ASP A 379 -9.17 -17.71 -13.44
C ASP A 379 -10.55 -17.13 -13.06
N PRO A 380 -11.65 -17.77 -13.43
CA PRO A 380 -13.00 -17.24 -13.19
C PRO A 380 -13.37 -17.16 -11.71
N ASN A 381 -12.65 -17.88 -10.86
CA ASN A 381 -12.87 -17.93 -9.42
C ASN A 381 -11.92 -17.01 -8.62
N ALA A 382 -11.04 -16.26 -9.31
CA ALA A 382 -10.18 -15.30 -8.65
C ALA A 382 -10.94 -14.01 -8.35
N PRO A 383 -11.08 -13.60 -7.07
CA PRO A 383 -11.83 -12.40 -6.72
C PRO A 383 -11.13 -11.15 -7.22
N VAL A 384 -11.87 -10.21 -7.78
CA VAL A 384 -11.39 -8.87 -8.13
C VAL A 384 -11.81 -7.85 -7.06
N CYS A 385 -11.31 -6.62 -7.17
CA CYS A 385 -11.54 -5.57 -6.16
C CYS A 385 -13.03 -5.40 -5.79
N SER A 386 -13.91 -5.40 -6.80
CA SER A 386 -15.35 -5.20 -6.60
C SER A 386 -16.05 -6.34 -5.85
N GLU A 387 -15.49 -7.54 -5.85
CA GLU A 387 -16.09 -8.67 -5.13
C GLU A 387 -15.92 -8.55 -3.63
N CYS A 388 -14.83 -7.93 -3.20
CA CYS A 388 -14.62 -7.66 -1.78
C CYS A 388 -15.21 -6.32 -1.35
N HIS A 389 -15.04 -5.27 -2.17
CA HIS A 389 -15.39 -3.90 -1.79
C HIS A 389 -16.78 -3.45 -2.25
N GLY A 390 -17.41 -4.17 -3.17
CA GLY A 390 -18.60 -3.72 -3.88
C GLY A 390 -18.27 -2.86 -5.10
N THR A 391 -19.30 -2.31 -5.74
CA THR A 391 -19.17 -1.52 -6.98
C THR A 391 -19.50 -0.05 -6.75
N HIS A 392 -20.77 0.28 -6.68
CA HIS A 392 -21.23 1.66 -6.48
C HIS A 392 -21.50 1.99 -5.01
N GLU A 393 -21.66 0.99 -4.16
CA GLU A 393 -21.96 1.08 -2.72
C GLU A 393 -20.71 0.92 -1.83
N ILE A 394 -19.55 1.36 -2.29
CA ILE A 394 -18.29 1.17 -1.55
C ILE A 394 -18.29 2.04 -0.29
N LEU A 395 -18.34 1.40 0.86
CA LEU A 395 -18.33 2.05 2.17
C LEU A 395 -16.94 2.00 2.82
N SER A 396 -16.68 3.00 3.67
CA SER A 396 -15.47 2.98 4.49
C SER A 396 -15.41 1.71 5.35
N LYS A 397 -14.21 1.14 5.51
CA LYS A 397 -13.97 0.00 6.42
C LYS A 397 -14.36 0.27 7.89
N LYS A 398 -14.61 1.53 8.25
CA LYS A 398 -15.11 1.92 9.58
C LYS A 398 -16.64 1.90 9.68
N ASN A 399 -17.35 1.78 8.57
CA ASN A 399 -18.80 1.72 8.56
C ASN A 399 -19.25 0.27 8.80
N PRO A 400 -20.11 -0.02 9.80
CA PRO A 400 -20.58 -1.38 10.08
C PRO A 400 -21.29 -2.08 8.91
N LYS A 401 -21.83 -1.31 7.97
CA LYS A 401 -22.47 -1.84 6.75
C LYS A 401 -21.47 -2.15 5.63
N SER A 402 -20.21 -1.75 5.77
CA SER A 402 -19.18 -2.07 4.77
C SER A 402 -18.93 -3.58 4.71
N ARG A 403 -18.80 -4.13 3.50
CA ARG A 403 -18.42 -5.54 3.30
C ARG A 403 -17.07 -5.87 3.96
N THR A 404 -16.17 -4.87 4.03
CA THR A 404 -14.83 -4.99 4.63
C THR A 404 -14.77 -4.46 6.07
N PHE A 405 -15.92 -4.26 6.74
CA PHE A 405 -15.93 -3.99 8.17
C PHE A 405 -15.50 -5.26 8.94
N PRO A 406 -14.73 -5.15 10.04
CA PRO A 406 -14.13 -6.32 10.69
C PRO A 406 -15.08 -7.50 10.92
N THR A 407 -16.29 -7.25 11.43
CA THR A 407 -17.26 -8.35 11.70
C THR A 407 -17.79 -9.01 10.42
N ASN A 408 -17.70 -8.37 9.27
CA ASN A 408 -18.20 -8.87 7.99
C ASN A 408 -17.13 -9.64 7.19
N ILE A 409 -15.83 -9.45 7.52
CA ILE A 409 -14.72 -10.11 6.81
C ILE A 409 -14.83 -11.63 6.80
N PRO A 410 -15.12 -12.32 7.92
CA PRO A 410 -15.23 -13.79 7.89
C PRO A 410 -16.33 -14.28 6.94
N ALA A 411 -17.48 -13.63 6.91
CA ALA A 411 -18.56 -13.95 5.99
C ALA A 411 -18.20 -13.67 4.53
N LEU A 412 -17.47 -12.58 4.27
CA LEU A 412 -16.97 -12.23 2.95
C LEU A 412 -15.99 -13.29 2.41
N CYS A 413 -15.01 -13.71 3.21
CA CYS A 413 -14.06 -14.76 2.82
C CYS A 413 -14.76 -16.12 2.66
N ALA A 414 -15.79 -16.38 3.46
CA ALA A 414 -16.56 -17.63 3.43
C ALA A 414 -17.29 -17.87 2.10
N LEU A 415 -17.54 -16.84 1.30
CA LEU A 415 -18.16 -16.99 -0.02
C LEU A 415 -17.40 -17.96 -0.94
N CYS A 416 -16.06 -18.06 -0.73
CA CYS A 416 -15.22 -18.95 -1.52
C CYS A 416 -14.44 -19.95 -0.66
N HIS A 417 -14.11 -19.61 0.61
CA HIS A 417 -13.22 -20.39 1.47
C HIS A 417 -13.96 -21.27 2.50
N ARG A 418 -15.29 -21.29 2.53
CA ARG A 418 -16.05 -22.23 3.35
C ARG A 418 -15.93 -23.64 2.77
N GLU A 419 -16.01 -24.65 3.59
CA GLU A 419 -16.01 -26.05 3.14
C GLU A 419 -17.15 -26.30 2.14
N GLY A 420 -16.80 -26.94 1.01
CA GLY A 420 -17.71 -27.13 -0.12
C GLY A 420 -17.68 -26.02 -1.18
N GLU A 421 -17.17 -24.84 -0.87
CA GLU A 421 -17.02 -23.74 -1.83
C GLU A 421 -15.76 -23.89 -2.69
N GLN A 422 -15.72 -23.13 -3.78
CA GLN A 422 -14.76 -23.34 -4.88
C GLN A 422 -13.29 -23.28 -4.46
N ALA A 423 -12.91 -22.36 -3.60
CA ALA A 423 -11.53 -22.25 -3.14
C ALA A 423 -11.18 -23.40 -2.18
N ALA A 424 -12.10 -23.79 -1.30
CA ALA A 424 -11.91 -24.90 -0.37
C ALA A 424 -11.79 -26.24 -1.09
N VAL A 425 -12.60 -26.48 -2.11
CA VAL A 425 -12.54 -27.71 -2.94
C VAL A 425 -11.21 -27.83 -3.72
N ARG A 426 -10.65 -26.70 -4.15
CA ARG A 426 -9.38 -26.65 -4.87
C ARG A 426 -8.16 -26.79 -3.95
N TYR A 427 -8.33 -26.54 -2.66
CA TYR A 427 -7.25 -26.59 -1.68
C TYR A 427 -6.90 -28.05 -1.35
N LYS A 428 -5.63 -28.40 -1.56
CA LYS A 428 -5.09 -29.75 -1.31
C LYS A 428 -4.25 -29.84 -0.03
N GLY A 429 -4.29 -28.81 0.81
CA GLY A 429 -3.56 -28.78 2.07
C GLY A 429 -4.29 -29.54 3.19
N LYS A 430 -3.73 -29.50 4.40
CA LYS A 430 -4.23 -30.24 5.56
C LYS A 430 -5.32 -29.48 6.35
N GLU A 431 -5.43 -28.19 6.19
CA GLU A 431 -6.35 -27.33 6.94
C GLU A 431 -7.67 -27.21 6.19
N HIS A 432 -8.68 -27.89 6.65
CA HIS A 432 -10.06 -27.84 6.15
C HIS A 432 -10.97 -27.11 7.13
N SER A 433 -12.17 -26.75 6.72
CA SER A 433 -13.17 -26.05 7.55
C SER A 433 -12.61 -24.81 8.25
N ILE A 434 -11.80 -24.02 7.52
CA ILE A 434 -11.06 -22.89 8.09
C ILE A 434 -11.98 -21.78 8.63
N ILE A 435 -13.13 -21.57 8.02
CA ILE A 435 -14.13 -20.58 8.44
C ILE A 435 -14.76 -21.00 9.77
N GLU A 436 -15.19 -22.25 9.88
CA GLU A 436 -15.77 -22.85 11.08
C GLU A 436 -14.73 -22.85 12.22
N SER A 437 -13.51 -23.28 11.91
CA SER A 437 -12.39 -23.28 12.87
C SER A 437 -12.07 -21.88 13.39
N TYR A 438 -12.05 -20.88 12.50
CA TYR A 438 -11.85 -19.48 12.91
C TYR A 438 -13.03 -19.00 13.78
N THR A 439 -14.27 -19.28 13.40
CA THR A 439 -15.47 -18.83 14.14
C THR A 439 -15.49 -19.40 15.57
N GLU A 440 -15.01 -20.63 15.74
CA GLU A 440 -14.87 -21.29 17.06
C GLU A 440 -13.63 -20.83 17.84
N SER A 441 -12.67 -20.17 17.20
CA SER A 441 -11.45 -19.69 17.83
C SER A 441 -11.72 -18.58 18.84
N ILE A 442 -10.72 -18.29 19.69
CA ILE A 442 -10.83 -17.15 20.62
C ILE A 442 -10.97 -15.82 19.86
N HIS A 443 -10.31 -15.67 18.71
CA HIS A 443 -10.41 -14.48 17.87
C HIS A 443 -11.80 -14.37 17.24
N GLY A 444 -12.31 -15.45 16.65
CA GLY A 444 -13.63 -15.47 16.06
C GLY A 444 -14.75 -15.23 17.09
N LYS A 445 -14.67 -15.86 18.26
CA LYS A 445 -15.61 -15.60 19.38
C LYS A 445 -15.53 -14.16 19.88
N GLY A 446 -14.33 -13.60 20.01
CA GLY A 446 -14.13 -12.19 20.36
C GLY A 446 -14.79 -11.26 19.34
N LEU A 447 -14.61 -11.54 18.06
CA LEU A 447 -15.19 -10.74 16.96
C LEU A 447 -16.72 -10.89 16.90
N MET A 448 -17.20 -12.13 16.78
CA MET A 448 -18.60 -12.42 16.42
C MET A 448 -19.56 -12.42 17.62
N LYS A 449 -19.09 -12.89 18.80
CA LYS A 449 -19.93 -12.95 20.01
C LYS A 449 -19.78 -11.73 20.90
N SER A 450 -18.55 -11.18 21.00
CA SER A 450 -18.29 -10.05 21.88
C SER A 450 -18.20 -8.70 21.15
N GLY A 451 -18.30 -8.68 19.80
CA GLY A 451 -18.23 -7.46 19.00
C GLY A 451 -16.87 -6.74 19.03
N LEU A 452 -15.79 -7.41 19.39
CA LEU A 452 -14.45 -6.83 19.51
C LEU A 452 -13.81 -6.65 18.13
N THR A 453 -14.04 -5.52 17.50
CA THR A 453 -13.54 -5.20 16.14
C THR A 453 -12.00 -5.09 16.04
N VAL A 454 -11.31 -5.03 17.18
CA VAL A 454 -9.83 -5.03 17.25
C VAL A 454 -9.25 -6.44 17.23
N THR A 455 -10.08 -7.48 17.34
CA THR A 455 -9.65 -8.88 17.26
C THR A 455 -9.15 -9.20 15.85
N ALA A 456 -8.14 -10.07 15.77
CA ALA A 456 -7.58 -10.50 14.49
C ALA A 456 -8.65 -11.16 13.61
N THR A 457 -8.82 -10.65 12.41
CA THR A 457 -9.66 -11.21 11.34
C THR A 457 -8.78 -11.99 10.35
N CYS A 458 -9.37 -12.58 9.31
CA CYS A 458 -8.62 -13.23 8.23
C CYS A 458 -7.52 -12.31 7.68
N THR A 459 -7.86 -11.04 7.40
CA THR A 459 -6.92 -10.05 6.87
C THR A 459 -5.90 -9.56 7.90
N GLY A 460 -6.13 -9.79 9.18
CA GLY A 460 -5.15 -9.48 10.24
C GLY A 460 -3.94 -10.41 10.22
N CYS A 461 -4.14 -11.65 9.77
CA CYS A 461 -3.08 -12.65 9.64
C CYS A 461 -2.57 -12.75 8.19
N HIS A 462 -3.47 -12.80 7.22
CA HIS A 462 -3.14 -13.03 5.80
C HIS A 462 -2.84 -11.75 5.02
N THR A 463 -2.97 -10.57 5.64
CA THR A 463 -3.02 -9.27 4.97
C THR A 463 -4.30 -9.09 4.13
N ALA A 464 -4.58 -7.88 3.65
CA ALA A 464 -5.83 -7.59 2.94
C ALA A 464 -5.70 -7.67 1.41
N HIS A 465 -4.53 -7.29 0.88
CA HIS A 465 -4.33 -7.17 -0.56
C HIS A 465 -3.09 -7.93 -1.05
N ARG A 466 -2.33 -8.51 -0.12
CA ARG A 466 -1.08 -9.21 -0.40
C ARG A 466 -1.09 -10.61 0.21
N GLU A 467 -2.18 -11.35 -0.01
CA GLU A 467 -2.30 -12.72 0.47
C GLU A 467 -1.32 -13.61 -0.31
N LEU A 468 -0.23 -13.98 0.37
CA LEU A 468 0.80 -14.84 -0.17
C LEU A 468 0.73 -16.23 0.47
N PRO A 469 1.06 -17.31 -0.27
CA PRO A 469 1.13 -18.65 0.30
C PRO A 469 2.19 -18.72 1.39
N HIS A 470 2.00 -19.58 2.38
CA HIS A 470 2.92 -19.75 3.52
C HIS A 470 4.35 -20.12 3.12
N THR A 471 4.52 -20.70 1.93
CA THR A 471 5.84 -21.04 1.37
C THR A 471 6.62 -19.83 0.84
N ASN A 472 5.95 -18.71 0.63
CA ASN A 472 6.62 -17.49 0.16
C ASN A 472 7.31 -16.79 1.36
N PRO A 473 8.62 -16.49 1.29
CA PRO A 473 9.34 -15.82 2.38
C PRO A 473 8.76 -14.46 2.80
N ASN A 474 8.07 -13.78 1.89
CA ASN A 474 7.44 -12.48 2.16
C ASN A 474 6.00 -12.58 2.69
N SER A 475 5.48 -13.80 2.84
CA SER A 475 4.13 -14.00 3.39
C SER A 475 4.12 -13.72 4.89
N SER A 476 3.07 -13.02 5.36
CA SER A 476 2.84 -12.79 6.79
C SER A 476 2.65 -14.10 7.58
N ILE A 477 2.19 -15.15 6.90
CA ILE A 477 1.98 -16.48 7.47
C ILE A 477 3.11 -17.46 7.16
N ASN A 478 4.23 -16.99 6.60
CA ASN A 478 5.43 -17.81 6.49
C ASN A 478 5.96 -18.14 7.91
N PRO A 479 6.41 -19.36 8.19
CA PRO A 479 6.89 -19.75 9.54
C PRO A 479 7.88 -18.77 10.16
N GLN A 480 8.73 -18.14 9.36
CA GLN A 480 9.70 -17.14 9.82
C GLN A 480 9.04 -15.80 10.22
N ASN A 481 7.87 -15.48 9.68
CA ASN A 481 7.18 -14.20 9.88
C ASN A 481 6.00 -14.31 10.86
N VAL A 482 5.50 -15.52 11.16
CA VAL A 482 4.33 -15.75 12.02
C VAL A 482 4.49 -15.08 13.38
N ALA A 483 5.67 -15.16 14.01
CA ALA A 483 5.92 -14.52 15.29
C ALA A 483 5.74 -13.01 15.25
N ALA A 484 6.23 -12.36 14.20
CA ALA A 484 6.05 -10.92 13.97
C ALA A 484 4.58 -10.57 13.68
N THR A 485 3.89 -11.40 12.91
CA THR A 485 2.45 -11.22 12.60
C THR A 485 1.59 -11.30 13.87
N CYS A 486 1.80 -12.31 14.71
CA CYS A 486 1.12 -12.41 16.01
C CYS A 486 1.53 -11.27 16.95
N GLY A 487 2.80 -10.89 16.91
CA GLY A 487 3.40 -9.82 17.72
C GLY A 487 2.84 -8.44 17.47
N THR A 488 2.17 -8.18 16.33
CA THR A 488 1.48 -6.90 16.08
C THR A 488 0.45 -6.58 17.16
N CYS A 489 -0.14 -7.60 17.78
CA CYS A 489 -1.07 -7.47 18.91
C CYS A 489 -0.50 -8.10 20.20
N HIS A 490 0.24 -9.21 20.09
CA HIS A 490 0.81 -9.96 21.22
C HIS A 490 2.30 -9.63 21.40
N HIS A 491 2.66 -8.36 21.41
CA HIS A 491 4.05 -7.88 21.42
C HIS A 491 4.90 -8.46 22.57
N GLY A 492 4.40 -8.42 23.79
CA GLY A 492 5.13 -8.95 24.95
C GLY A 492 5.36 -10.48 24.91
N ILE A 493 4.50 -11.21 24.20
CA ILE A 493 4.68 -12.65 23.95
C ILE A 493 5.75 -12.87 22.88
N GLN A 494 5.73 -12.05 21.82
CA GLN A 494 6.76 -12.08 20.79
C GLN A 494 8.15 -11.82 21.39
N GLU A 495 8.30 -10.80 22.23
CA GLU A 495 9.58 -10.50 22.88
C GLU A 495 10.12 -11.67 23.72
N LYS A 496 9.25 -12.39 24.43
CA LYS A 496 9.62 -13.58 25.18
C LYS A 496 10.04 -14.72 24.25
N PHE A 497 9.24 -14.96 23.20
CA PHE A 497 9.51 -16.01 22.22
C PHE A 497 10.84 -15.77 21.49
N GLU A 498 11.16 -14.52 21.15
CA GLU A 498 12.41 -14.16 20.50
C GLU A 498 13.68 -14.47 21.32
N LYS A 499 13.54 -14.58 22.64
CA LYS A 499 14.61 -15.00 23.56
C LYS A 499 14.66 -16.51 23.76
N SER A 500 13.64 -17.25 23.32
CA SER A 500 13.52 -18.70 23.46
C SER A 500 14.47 -19.45 22.53
N ILE A 501 14.86 -20.66 22.91
CA ILE A 501 15.60 -21.61 22.04
C ILE A 501 14.80 -22.04 20.81
N HIS A 502 13.49 -21.80 20.78
CA HIS A 502 12.63 -22.04 19.63
C HIS A 502 12.68 -20.89 18.60
N SER A 503 13.29 -19.77 18.93
CA SER A 503 13.43 -18.65 18.01
C SER A 503 14.67 -18.79 17.12
N SER A 504 14.52 -18.46 15.84
CA SER A 504 15.63 -18.36 14.88
C SER A 504 16.67 -17.28 15.25
N LYS A 505 16.33 -16.37 16.17
CA LYS A 505 17.29 -15.40 16.71
C LYS A 505 18.30 -16.02 17.69
N ILE A 506 17.94 -17.14 18.29
CA ILE A 506 18.74 -17.82 19.32
C ILE A 506 19.30 -19.15 18.82
N SER A 507 18.54 -19.86 17.99
CA SER A 507 18.89 -21.20 17.52
C SER A 507 19.01 -21.24 16.00
N ASN A 508 20.03 -21.92 15.49
CA ASN A 508 20.23 -22.19 14.07
C ASN A 508 19.62 -23.54 13.63
N ALA A 509 18.80 -24.16 14.48
CA ALA A 509 18.16 -25.43 14.14
C ALA A 509 17.24 -25.27 12.93
N LYS A 510 17.24 -26.29 12.06
CA LYS A 510 16.27 -26.40 10.98
C LYS A 510 14.91 -26.77 11.56
N ASN A 511 13.82 -26.36 11.12
CA ASN A 511 12.47 -26.74 11.60
C ASN A 511 12.14 -26.26 13.03
N LEU A 512 12.46 -25.01 13.35
CA LEU A 512 12.00 -24.40 14.59
C LEU A 512 10.47 -24.19 14.54
N PRO A 513 9.77 -24.41 15.68
CA PRO A 513 8.33 -24.19 15.73
C PRO A 513 8.01 -22.70 15.67
N SER A 514 6.88 -22.36 15.07
CA SER A 514 6.26 -21.04 15.10
C SER A 514 5.02 -21.04 15.99
N CYS A 515 4.38 -19.90 16.19
CA CYS A 515 3.25 -19.79 17.10
C CYS A 515 2.09 -20.74 16.76
N ASN A 516 1.80 -20.95 15.48
CA ASN A 516 0.72 -21.82 15.03
C ASN A 516 1.03 -23.32 15.20
N ASP A 517 2.28 -23.71 15.38
CA ASP A 517 2.62 -25.11 15.67
C ASP A 517 2.17 -25.53 17.09
N CYS A 518 2.10 -24.56 18.00
CA CYS A 518 1.63 -24.78 19.37
C CYS A 518 0.14 -24.41 19.54
N HIS A 519 -0.29 -23.30 18.93
CA HIS A 519 -1.63 -22.73 19.11
C HIS A 519 -2.64 -23.08 18.02
N SER A 520 -2.23 -23.81 16.98
CA SER A 520 -2.93 -23.97 15.71
C SER A 520 -3.10 -22.65 14.93
N ALA A 521 -3.50 -22.74 13.65
CA ALA A 521 -3.66 -21.56 12.79
C ALA A 521 -5.08 -20.95 12.92
N HIS A 522 -6.11 -21.69 12.57
CA HIS A 522 -7.48 -21.19 12.51
C HIS A 522 -8.31 -21.53 13.76
N LYS A 523 -7.95 -22.57 14.50
CA LYS A 523 -8.68 -23.05 15.69
C LYS A 523 -7.99 -22.65 16.99
N ILE A 524 -7.53 -21.42 17.10
CA ILE A 524 -6.81 -20.91 18.27
C ILE A 524 -7.72 -20.91 19.49
N LYS A 525 -7.36 -21.72 20.50
CA LYS A 525 -8.11 -21.84 21.76
C LYS A 525 -7.54 -20.91 22.83
N ARG A 526 -8.36 -20.63 23.86
CA ARG A 526 -7.88 -19.97 25.07
C ARG A 526 -6.84 -20.83 25.76
N ALA A 527 -5.69 -20.24 26.08
CA ALA A 527 -4.58 -20.97 26.71
C ALA A 527 -4.90 -21.45 28.15
N ASP A 528 -5.85 -20.81 28.83
CA ASP A 528 -6.32 -21.16 30.17
C ASP A 528 -7.40 -22.27 30.15
N SER A 529 -7.95 -22.63 28.98
CA SER A 529 -8.96 -23.68 28.87
C SER A 529 -8.37 -25.06 29.15
N GLU A 530 -9.15 -25.91 29.82
CA GLU A 530 -8.71 -27.29 30.16
C GLU A 530 -8.36 -28.11 28.91
N GLY A 531 -9.16 -27.99 27.84
CA GLY A 531 -8.90 -28.67 26.58
C GLY A 531 -7.58 -28.21 25.92
N PHE A 532 -7.20 -26.95 26.04
CA PHE A 532 -5.88 -26.49 25.56
C PHE A 532 -4.76 -27.05 26.41
N LYS A 533 -4.90 -27.04 27.75
CA LYS A 533 -3.87 -27.51 28.68
C LYS A 533 -3.53 -28.99 28.50
N LEU A 534 -4.52 -29.82 28.14
CA LEU A 534 -4.27 -31.23 27.83
C LEU A 534 -3.65 -31.39 26.42
N HIS A 535 -4.14 -30.66 25.45
CA HIS A 535 -3.71 -30.81 24.06
C HIS A 535 -2.30 -30.27 23.78
N ILE A 536 -1.84 -29.26 24.51
CA ILE A 536 -0.53 -28.63 24.26
C ILE A 536 0.64 -29.62 24.45
N MET A 537 0.48 -30.62 25.28
CA MET A 537 1.53 -31.64 25.47
C MET A 537 1.74 -32.49 24.22
N ASP A 538 0.66 -32.78 23.49
CA ASP A 538 0.74 -33.47 22.19
C ASP A 538 1.52 -32.66 21.19
N GLN A 539 1.36 -31.31 21.21
CA GLN A 539 2.12 -30.43 20.33
C GLN A 539 3.60 -30.47 20.62
N CYS A 540 4.00 -30.45 21.91
CA CYS A 540 5.41 -30.63 22.31
C CYS A 540 5.93 -32.00 21.84
N GLY A 541 5.13 -33.04 22.02
CA GLY A 541 5.44 -34.41 21.66
C GLY A 541 5.65 -34.67 20.17
N ARG A 542 5.12 -33.84 19.30
CA ARG A 542 5.33 -33.97 17.83
C ARG A 542 6.80 -33.84 17.43
N CYS A 543 7.54 -32.96 18.11
CA CYS A 543 8.97 -32.76 17.88
C CYS A 543 9.84 -33.47 18.93
N HIS A 544 9.42 -33.45 20.18
CA HIS A 544 10.13 -34.02 21.32
C HIS A 544 9.62 -35.44 21.68
N VAL A 545 9.55 -36.33 20.69
CA VAL A 545 8.87 -37.63 20.78
C VAL A 545 9.38 -38.47 21.97
N GLU A 546 10.70 -38.65 22.10
CA GLU A 546 11.29 -39.49 23.15
C GLU A 546 11.12 -38.86 24.54
N ILE A 547 11.27 -37.53 24.63
CA ILE A 547 11.09 -36.81 25.89
C ILE A 547 9.63 -36.84 26.34
N ALA A 548 8.68 -36.76 25.41
CA ALA A 548 7.26 -36.87 25.71
C ALA A 548 6.91 -38.28 26.25
N LYS A 549 7.44 -39.34 25.64
CA LYS A 549 7.27 -40.71 26.15
C LYS A 549 7.75 -40.82 27.60
N THR A 550 8.96 -40.34 27.88
CA THR A 550 9.51 -40.39 29.24
C THR A 550 8.73 -39.56 30.26
N TYR A 551 8.18 -38.41 29.83
CA TYR A 551 7.26 -37.61 30.65
C TYR A 551 6.00 -38.42 31.02
N PHE A 552 5.39 -39.11 30.07
CA PHE A 552 4.19 -39.91 30.32
C PHE A 552 4.43 -41.15 31.16
N ASP A 553 5.66 -41.57 31.37
CA ASP A 553 6.05 -42.58 32.34
C ASP A 553 6.05 -42.07 33.78
N THR A 554 6.16 -40.76 33.99
CA THR A 554 6.17 -40.13 35.31
C THR A 554 4.79 -40.03 35.92
N TYR A 555 4.69 -39.76 37.22
CA TYR A 555 3.43 -39.49 37.91
C TYR A 555 2.66 -38.33 37.30
N HIS A 556 3.33 -37.21 36.99
CA HIS A 556 2.72 -36.07 36.37
C HIS A 556 2.11 -36.44 35.01
N GLY A 557 2.82 -37.20 34.21
CA GLY A 557 2.36 -37.63 32.89
C GLY A 557 1.17 -38.61 32.98
N LYS A 558 1.26 -39.62 33.85
CA LYS A 558 0.15 -40.57 34.05
C LYS A 558 -1.13 -39.89 34.49
N VAL A 559 -1.07 -38.97 35.44
CA VAL A 559 -2.22 -38.23 35.94
C VAL A 559 -2.77 -37.27 34.89
N SER A 560 -1.90 -36.69 34.05
CA SER A 560 -2.34 -35.87 32.89
C SER A 560 -3.09 -36.70 31.85
N GLN A 561 -2.61 -37.94 31.56
CA GLN A 561 -3.30 -38.85 30.64
C GLN A 561 -4.68 -39.24 31.13
N LEU A 562 -4.90 -39.30 32.44
CA LEU A 562 -6.21 -39.54 33.06
C LEU A 562 -7.11 -38.29 33.05
N GLY A 563 -6.69 -37.18 32.39
CA GLY A 563 -7.50 -35.99 32.23
C GLY A 563 -7.40 -34.97 33.36
N TYR A 564 -6.51 -35.13 34.34
CA TYR A 564 -6.37 -34.15 35.41
C TYR A 564 -5.55 -32.93 34.97
N THR A 565 -6.21 -31.79 34.87
CA THR A 565 -5.66 -30.57 34.28
C THR A 565 -4.75 -29.77 35.19
N LYS A 566 -4.74 -30.03 36.52
CA LYS A 566 -3.93 -29.30 37.51
C LYS A 566 -2.54 -29.87 37.71
N THR A 567 -2.22 -31.06 37.15
CA THR A 567 -0.86 -31.63 37.24
C THR A 567 0.10 -30.81 36.36
N ALA A 568 1.39 -30.81 36.76
CA ALA A 568 2.42 -30.07 36.01
C ALA A 568 2.59 -30.62 34.59
N LYS A 569 2.67 -29.76 33.63
CA LYS A 569 2.89 -30.03 32.22
C LYS A 569 4.27 -29.54 31.78
N CYS A 570 4.67 -29.85 30.55
CA CYS A 570 5.96 -29.44 30.02
C CYS A 570 6.24 -27.93 30.24
N TYR A 571 5.28 -27.07 29.93
CA TYR A 571 5.44 -25.61 30.05
C TYR A 571 5.47 -25.11 31.52
N ASP A 572 4.94 -25.85 32.49
CA ASP A 572 4.97 -25.43 33.89
C ASP A 572 6.40 -25.51 34.45
N CYS A 573 7.19 -26.41 33.88
CA CYS A 573 8.60 -26.58 34.25
C CYS A 573 9.54 -25.79 33.32
N HIS A 574 9.34 -25.89 32.02
CA HIS A 574 10.26 -25.36 31.02
C HIS A 574 9.97 -23.88 30.64
N GLY A 575 8.84 -23.34 31.04
CA GLY A 575 8.31 -22.09 30.49
C GLY A 575 7.48 -22.33 29.25
N SER A 576 6.75 -21.32 28.79
CA SER A 576 5.86 -21.41 27.63
C SER A 576 6.41 -20.71 26.39
N HIS A 577 6.72 -19.45 26.50
CA HIS A 577 7.23 -18.63 25.40
C HIS A 577 8.71 -18.25 25.59
N ASP A 578 9.23 -18.39 26.79
CA ASP A 578 10.59 -18.11 27.27
C ASP A 578 11.38 -19.39 27.58
N ILE A 579 11.24 -20.39 26.72
CA ILE A 579 11.92 -21.68 26.91
C ILE A 579 13.40 -21.48 26.66
N LEU A 580 14.20 -21.65 27.73
CA LEU A 580 15.65 -21.47 27.69
C LEU A 580 16.38 -22.80 27.97
N ALA A 581 17.59 -22.93 27.42
CA ALA A 581 18.45 -24.04 27.71
C ALA A 581 18.71 -24.12 29.23
N ILE A 582 18.81 -25.34 29.78
CA ILE A 582 19.03 -25.55 31.24
C ILE A 582 20.33 -24.90 31.70
N SER A 583 21.33 -24.78 30.82
CA SER A 583 22.59 -24.09 31.08
C SER A 583 22.44 -22.58 31.24
N ASN A 584 21.36 -22.00 30.74
CA ASN A 584 21.11 -20.58 30.88
C ASN A 584 20.67 -20.26 32.32
N PRO A 585 21.34 -19.33 33.04
CA PRO A 585 20.99 -18.95 34.40
C PRO A 585 19.55 -18.45 34.57
N GLU A 586 18.95 -17.90 33.54
CA GLU A 586 17.57 -17.40 33.56
C GLU A 586 16.52 -18.50 33.30
N SER A 587 16.95 -19.69 32.86
CA SER A 587 16.06 -20.84 32.67
C SER A 587 15.32 -21.19 33.96
N HIS A 588 14.05 -21.53 33.85
CA HIS A 588 13.24 -22.03 34.96
C HIS A 588 13.82 -23.30 35.59
N LEU A 589 14.57 -24.09 34.83
CA LEU A 589 15.19 -25.33 35.22
C LEU A 589 16.70 -25.20 35.48
N SER A 590 17.26 -23.98 35.46
CA SER A 590 18.64 -23.78 35.89
C SER A 590 18.82 -24.18 37.36
N ARG A 591 20.04 -24.57 37.77
CA ARG A 591 20.36 -24.93 39.17
C ARG A 591 19.89 -23.89 40.18
N LYS A 592 19.85 -22.62 39.79
CA LYS A 592 19.41 -21.50 40.63
C LYS A 592 17.90 -21.47 40.80
N ASN A 593 17.13 -21.81 39.71
CA ASN A 593 15.70 -21.56 39.67
C ASN A 593 14.83 -22.81 39.82
N VAL A 594 15.38 -24.01 39.62
CA VAL A 594 14.61 -25.27 39.62
C VAL A 594 13.83 -25.50 40.92
N LEU A 595 14.42 -25.19 42.08
CA LEU A 595 13.73 -25.29 43.35
C LEU A 595 12.50 -24.40 43.43
N LYS A 596 12.65 -23.14 43.01
CA LYS A 596 11.53 -22.16 42.94
C LYS A 596 10.45 -22.62 41.95
N THR A 597 10.85 -23.26 40.89
CA THR A 597 9.91 -23.80 39.90
C THR A 597 9.09 -24.95 40.48
N CYS A 598 9.71 -25.89 41.24
CA CYS A 598 8.99 -26.94 41.94
C CYS A 598 8.06 -26.39 43.03
N GLN A 599 8.51 -25.38 43.76
CA GLN A 599 7.75 -24.74 44.84
C GLN A 599 6.47 -24.03 44.39
N LYS A 600 6.28 -23.75 43.12
CA LYS A 600 5.01 -23.19 42.61
C LYS A 600 3.80 -24.10 42.86
N CYS A 601 4.03 -25.42 42.96
CA CYS A 601 2.98 -26.39 43.20
C CYS A 601 3.25 -27.24 44.47
N HIS A 602 4.52 -27.43 44.86
CA HIS A 602 4.97 -28.21 45.98
C HIS A 602 5.52 -27.29 47.08
N GLU A 603 4.63 -26.69 47.86
CA GLU A 603 5.03 -25.88 49.03
C GLU A 603 5.92 -26.72 49.96
N GLY A 604 7.05 -26.16 50.41
CA GLY A 604 8.02 -26.87 51.21
C GLY A 604 9.00 -27.80 50.47
N ALA A 605 8.96 -27.83 49.13
CA ALA A 605 9.96 -28.57 48.37
C ALA A 605 11.37 -28.10 48.70
N THR A 606 12.28 -29.08 48.91
CA THR A 606 13.68 -28.86 49.26
C THR A 606 14.60 -29.09 48.05
N LYS A 607 15.90 -28.82 48.19
CA LYS A 607 16.89 -29.13 47.17
C LYS A 607 16.94 -30.61 46.82
N LYS A 608 16.70 -31.50 47.81
CA LYS A 608 16.62 -32.97 47.59
C LYS A 608 15.40 -33.30 46.71
N PHE A 609 14.25 -32.65 46.95
CA PHE A 609 13.07 -32.83 46.15
C PHE A 609 13.31 -32.36 44.69
N ALA A 610 13.98 -31.24 44.50
CA ALA A 610 14.32 -30.73 43.17
C ALA A 610 15.33 -31.62 42.39
N GLY A 611 15.97 -32.59 43.06
CA GLY A 611 16.79 -33.61 42.44
C GLY A 611 16.00 -34.79 41.81
N TYR A 612 14.65 -34.74 41.85
CA TYR A 612 13.80 -35.75 41.22
C TYR A 612 14.05 -35.80 39.71
N LEU A 613 14.16 -37.03 39.19
CA LEU A 613 14.42 -37.27 37.78
C LEU A 613 13.10 -37.22 36.98
N THR A 614 12.74 -36.04 36.51
CA THR A 614 11.45 -35.76 35.86
C THR A 614 11.23 -36.48 34.52
N HIS A 615 12.29 -37.00 33.90
CA HIS A 615 12.26 -37.74 32.62
C HIS A 615 12.88 -39.13 32.76
N ALA A 616 12.90 -39.69 33.98
CA ALA A 616 13.37 -41.07 34.18
C ALA A 616 12.36 -42.08 33.58
N THR A 617 12.86 -43.04 32.89
CA THR A 617 12.08 -44.12 32.29
C THR A 617 12.58 -45.48 32.70
N HIS A 618 11.67 -46.42 32.83
CA HIS A 618 12.00 -47.83 33.08
C HIS A 618 12.30 -48.60 31.76
N HIS A 619 12.34 -47.94 30.63
CA HIS A 619 12.62 -48.55 29.33
C HIS A 619 14.10 -48.48 28.93
N ASP A 620 14.91 -47.66 29.60
CA ASP A 620 16.33 -47.47 29.27
C ASP A 620 17.26 -48.13 30.34
N PRO A 621 17.77 -49.34 30.06
CA PRO A 621 18.64 -50.05 31.02
C PRO A 621 20.02 -49.42 31.15
N GLN A 622 20.48 -48.64 30.17
CA GLN A 622 21.80 -48.01 30.21
C GLN A 622 21.78 -46.74 31.07
N LYS A 623 20.77 -45.93 30.92
CA LYS A 623 20.66 -44.65 31.63
C LYS A 623 20.07 -44.81 33.04
N TYR A 624 19.12 -45.75 33.21
CA TYR A 624 18.39 -45.97 34.48
C TYR A 624 18.34 -47.47 34.86
N PRO A 625 19.49 -48.16 35.08
CA PRO A 625 19.54 -49.60 35.27
C PRO A 625 18.72 -50.10 36.50
N ILE A 626 18.77 -49.35 37.59
CA ILE A 626 18.02 -49.70 38.80
C ILE A 626 16.51 -49.65 38.51
N LEU A 627 16.03 -48.60 37.86
CA LEU A 627 14.62 -48.43 37.55
C LEU A 627 14.12 -49.53 36.58
N PHE A 628 14.93 -49.86 35.58
CA PHE A 628 14.63 -50.91 34.60
C PHE A 628 14.48 -52.28 35.29
N TRP A 629 15.51 -52.71 36.05
CA TRP A 629 15.48 -54.02 36.66
C TRP A 629 14.42 -54.15 37.76
N THR A 630 14.18 -53.10 38.55
CA THR A 630 13.12 -53.10 39.57
C THR A 630 11.75 -53.21 38.90
N PHE A 631 11.47 -52.46 37.86
CA PHE A 631 10.18 -52.52 37.14
C PHE A 631 9.92 -53.91 36.55
N TRP A 632 10.90 -54.45 35.82
CA TRP A 632 10.73 -55.75 35.17
C TRP A 632 10.71 -56.91 36.20
N GLY A 633 11.46 -56.82 37.27
CA GLY A 633 11.43 -57.78 38.37
C GLY A 633 10.04 -57.82 39.05
N MET A 634 9.50 -56.65 39.40
CA MET A 634 8.15 -56.55 39.99
C MET A 634 7.05 -57.00 39.00
N THR A 635 7.17 -56.63 37.71
CA THR A 635 6.24 -57.05 36.67
C THR A 635 6.29 -58.56 36.49
N GLY A 636 7.49 -59.17 36.48
CA GLY A 636 7.67 -60.61 36.43
C GLY A 636 7.07 -61.33 37.63
N LEU A 637 7.26 -60.78 38.83
CA LEU A 637 6.63 -61.27 40.03
C LEU A 637 5.12 -61.26 39.99
N LEU A 638 4.55 -60.10 39.53
CA LEU A 638 3.10 -59.90 39.41
C LEU A 638 2.52 -60.88 38.41
N VAL A 639 3.11 -60.97 37.22
CA VAL A 639 2.65 -61.89 36.15
C VAL A 639 2.77 -63.34 36.62
N GLY A 640 3.90 -63.70 37.25
CA GLY A 640 4.11 -65.04 37.84
C GLY A 640 3.04 -65.39 38.87
N THR A 641 2.71 -64.41 39.74
CA THR A 641 1.64 -64.61 40.74
C THR A 641 0.27 -64.87 40.09
N PHE A 642 -0.07 -64.10 39.07
CA PHE A 642 -1.34 -64.31 38.34
C PHE A 642 -1.35 -65.61 37.55
N ILE A 643 -0.25 -66.04 36.99
CA ILE A 643 -0.10 -67.33 36.31
C ILE A 643 -0.31 -68.47 37.32
N LEU A 644 0.36 -68.41 38.45
CA LEU A 644 0.23 -69.43 39.53
C LEU A 644 -1.22 -69.46 40.05
N ALA A 645 -1.81 -68.30 40.33
CA ALA A 645 -3.19 -68.20 40.76
C ALA A 645 -4.16 -68.77 39.71
N GLY A 646 -3.88 -68.43 38.40
CA GLY A 646 -4.68 -68.97 37.28
C GLY A 646 -4.56 -70.47 37.15
N ILE A 647 -3.36 -71.04 37.24
CA ILE A 647 -3.13 -72.49 37.27
C ILE A 647 -3.85 -73.13 38.47
N HIS A 648 -3.69 -72.52 39.66
CA HIS A 648 -4.37 -73.03 40.86
C HIS A 648 -5.90 -73.03 40.65
N THR A 649 -6.43 -71.99 40.16
CA THR A 649 -7.89 -71.84 39.85
C THR A 649 -8.34 -72.87 38.82
N LEU A 650 -7.59 -73.10 37.74
CA LEU A 650 -7.88 -74.12 36.72
C LEU A 650 -7.84 -75.51 37.28
N LEU A 651 -6.84 -75.85 38.13
CA LEU A 651 -6.74 -77.16 38.82
C LEU A 651 -7.87 -77.37 39.83
N TRP A 652 -8.28 -76.34 40.52
CA TRP A 652 -9.38 -76.39 41.47
C TRP A 652 -10.79 -76.36 40.85
N LEU A 653 -10.91 -75.85 39.64
CA LEU A 653 -12.21 -75.68 38.91
C LEU A 653 -12.99 -77.02 38.80
N PRO A 654 -12.38 -78.18 38.41
CA PRO A 654 -13.11 -79.45 38.34
C PRO A 654 -13.71 -79.86 39.68
N ARG A 655 -12.94 -79.68 40.77
CA ARG A 655 -13.36 -79.97 42.12
C ARG A 655 -14.46 -79.08 42.63
N SER A 656 -14.41 -77.79 42.29
CA SER A 656 -15.46 -76.81 42.59
C SER A 656 -16.76 -77.09 41.80
N LEU A 657 -16.64 -77.55 40.59
CA LEU A 657 -17.81 -77.92 39.75
C LEU A 657 -18.47 -79.21 40.25
N GLN A 658 -17.59 -80.21 40.69
CA GLN A 658 -18.12 -81.41 41.29
C GLN A 658 -18.85 -81.11 42.61
N TRP A 659 -18.24 -80.33 43.50
CA TRP A 659 -18.88 -79.88 44.73
C TRP A 659 -20.17 -79.10 44.52
N LYS A 660 -20.26 -78.22 43.54
CA LYS A 660 -21.47 -77.54 43.20
C LYS A 660 -22.57 -78.50 42.70
N ARG A 661 -22.18 -79.54 41.92
CA ARG A 661 -23.11 -80.57 41.44
C ARG A 661 -23.63 -81.39 42.56
N GLU A 662 -22.77 -81.80 43.51
CA GLU A 662 -23.16 -82.54 44.73
C GLU A 662 -24.08 -81.70 45.63
N LEU A 663 -23.73 -80.41 45.84
CA LEU A 663 -24.56 -79.49 46.60
C LEU A 663 -25.93 -79.32 45.99
N ALA A 664 -26.01 -79.13 44.66
CA ALA A 664 -27.27 -79.02 43.92
C ALA A 664 -28.06 -80.32 44.04
N LYS A 665 -27.45 -81.49 44.01
CA LYS A 665 -28.10 -82.79 44.23
C LYS A 665 -28.65 -82.88 45.65
N ARG A 666 -27.83 -82.53 46.69
CA ARG A 666 -28.36 -82.55 48.05
C ARG A 666 -29.51 -81.58 48.31
N LEU A 667 -29.50 -80.43 47.68
CA LEU A 667 -30.58 -79.48 47.80
C LEU A 667 -31.92 -80.04 47.14
N LYS A 668 -31.81 -80.67 45.98
CA LYS A 668 -32.92 -81.36 45.36
C LYS A 668 -33.48 -82.55 46.17
N ASP A 669 -32.54 -83.33 46.76
CA ASP A 669 -32.94 -84.45 47.63
C ASP A 669 -33.66 -83.92 48.88
N LYS A 670 -33.20 -82.80 49.43
CA LYS A 670 -33.86 -82.15 50.57
C LYS A 670 -35.21 -81.56 50.23
N GLU A 671 -35.38 -80.94 49.05
CA GLU A 671 -36.70 -80.51 48.56
C GLU A 671 -37.64 -81.69 48.42
N LYS A 672 -37.22 -82.79 47.82
CA LYS A 672 -38.06 -84.03 47.75
C LYS A 672 -38.48 -84.54 49.09
N LEU A 673 -37.57 -84.57 50.07
CA LEU A 673 -37.88 -85.02 51.42
C LEU A 673 -38.93 -84.11 52.10
N ILE A 674 -38.81 -82.82 51.90
CA ILE A 674 -39.77 -81.78 52.38
C ILE A 674 -41.12 -82.02 51.75
N ASP A 675 -41.16 -82.27 50.45
CA ASP A 675 -42.44 -82.58 49.74
C ASP A 675 -43.08 -83.89 50.12
N GLU A 676 -42.27 -84.92 50.38
CA GLU A 676 -42.73 -86.17 50.89
C GLU A 676 -43.27 -86.04 52.32
N THR A 677 -42.60 -85.26 53.18
CA THR A 677 -43.05 -85.01 54.57
C THR A 677 -44.38 -84.25 54.55
N LYS A 678 -44.50 -83.25 53.69
CA LYS A 678 -45.79 -82.52 53.54
C LYS A 678 -46.94 -83.39 52.97
N ARG A 679 -46.61 -84.34 52.10
CA ARG A 679 -47.62 -85.30 51.65
C ARG A 679 -48.09 -86.20 52.76
N GLN A 680 -47.16 -86.72 53.58
CA GLN A 680 -47.49 -87.50 54.72
C GLN A 680 -48.27 -86.77 55.82
N GLU A 681 -47.99 -85.48 55.98
CA GLU A 681 -48.71 -84.60 56.91
C GLU A 681 -50.19 -84.39 56.40
N ASN A 682 -50.33 -84.17 55.12
CA ASN A 682 -51.69 -84.02 54.49
C ASN A 682 -52.47 -85.33 54.50
N GLU A 683 -51.79 -86.49 54.26
CA GLU A 683 -52.47 -87.85 54.35
C GLU A 683 -52.88 -88.16 55.77
N ASN A 684 -52.12 -87.73 56.80
CA ASN A 684 -52.46 -87.90 58.22
C ASN A 684 -53.60 -86.96 58.71
N GLU A 685 -53.71 -85.77 58.10
CA GLU A 685 -54.82 -84.86 58.36
C GLU A 685 -56.12 -85.38 57.73
N ASP A 686 -56.08 -86.00 56.51
CA ASP A 686 -57.27 -86.59 55.85
C ASP A 686 -57.75 -87.91 56.60
N GLU A 687 -56.90 -88.64 57.37
CA GLU A 687 -57.31 -89.74 58.17
C GLU A 687 -57.88 -89.35 59.58
N LEU A 688 -57.64 -88.10 60.01
CA LEU A 688 -58.21 -87.59 61.25
C LEU A 688 -59.61 -86.94 61.08
N ASP A 689 -59.96 -86.61 59.84
CA ASP A 689 -61.26 -86.00 59.49
C ASP A 689 -62.29 -87.02 58.90
N ALA A 690 -61.95 -88.35 58.79
CA ALA A 690 -62.80 -89.44 58.41
C ALA A 690 -63.27 -90.24 59.60
#